data_85f20569289575bb7bfc6954f3ddec70
#
_entry.id   85f20569289575bb7bfc6954f3ddec70
#
_cell.length_a   1.000
_cell.length_b   1.000
_cell.length_c   1.000
_cell.angle_alpha   90.00
_cell.angle_beta   90.00
_cell.angle_gamma   90.00
#
_symmetry.space_group_name_H-M   'P 1'
#
loop_
_entity.id
_entity.type
_entity.pdbx_description
1 polymer ?
#
loop_
_entity_poly.entity_id
_entity_poly.type
_entity_poly.pdbx_seq_one_letter_code
_entity_poly.pdbx_strand_id
1 'polypeptide(L)'
;MMLQTLARVGLVLSLLLFHIAQPLCAQQRTRIFGRITDSDGGPVSFASVRVRGQAALGTSNLKGDYELWCTSTDSVQIIYSLVGHETRKRLLRWPGDSVRLDVRLPELGWNSLGTAEVVAQGIQTGTVQRLTPKDIKLMPSATGNAVEEMVATQAGVSTHNELSSQYNVRGGSFDENCVYINGIEVFRPMLVRSAQQEGLSVINAEMVEKIGFSSGGFEAKYGDRMSSVLDITYKRPERFFASGYASMLGAGATSGWGNGKVGVMGSLRYKTTRYMLGSLDTQGEYDPRFIDLQANAWWQPSKKWSVEFLGGISDNTYRFKPKERETSFGTINDPKTFKVYFDGGERDCFRTNFAAASLTHHFIDRTYLTGRLTAFSTSEEETYDIRGEYWLNESSNTEQAGVGSYMEHGRDRLRARVLGAALRFGTKIASHTLQAGFDFQHEKIRERAREWELHDSMDYTLPYDPDMLRFIYCLRSSDSISSSRLALFAQDAWRIQSKVGLWNLTYGLRLSHWSWNGETLFSPRLSVGLLPTKAPQWTFRLATGFYYQAPFYKELKDTVMVNGVADVRLNRHIRSQRSIHFVAGADYNFRWAGRPFRLTGEAYYKLLSDLIPYTVDNMRLVYYGRNVAKGYAAGIDFKLYGEFVPGTDSWITFSLMRTKEKRNGVWMPRPTDQRYNVSLFFTDYFPGTTRWTMTLKAAFADGLPFGAPRTQGGLLAHRAPAYKRVDVGMSYRIISSDAVRIGKRERRAVKNMWLGLDAFNLLGISNVNSYYWVTDISNTQYAVPNYLTGRLINLRLSIEF
;
A
#
# COMPACT_ATOMS: atom_id res chain seq x y z
N MET A 1 -35.11 -1.01 15.63
CA MET A 1 -33.83 -1.50 15.06
C MET A 1 -32.59 -0.71 15.54
N MET A 2 -32.66 0.63 15.63
CA MET A 2 -31.54 1.48 16.10
C MET A 2 -31.17 1.28 17.58
N LEU A 3 -32.14 1.02 18.47
CA LEU A 3 -31.89 0.74 19.90
C LEU A 3 -31.23 -0.63 20.16
N GLN A 4 -31.48 -1.65 19.34
CA GLN A 4 -30.83 -2.96 19.46
C GLN A 4 -29.39 -2.94 18.96
N THR A 5 -29.04 -2.06 18.02
CA THR A 5 -27.66 -1.87 17.53
C THR A 5 -26.83 -1.10 18.56
N LEU A 6 -27.42 -0.10 19.22
CA LEU A 6 -26.75 0.64 20.30
C LEU A 6 -26.50 -0.22 21.54
N ALA A 7 -27.42 -1.11 21.88
CA ALA A 7 -27.25 -2.05 22.99
C ALA A 7 -26.13 -3.09 22.72
N ARG A 8 -25.98 -3.53 21.47
CA ARG A 8 -24.92 -4.47 21.08
C ARG A 8 -23.54 -3.79 21.03
N VAL A 9 -23.47 -2.54 20.59
CA VAL A 9 -22.23 -1.74 20.63
C VAL A 9 -21.86 -1.40 22.07
N GLY A 10 -22.84 -1.09 22.93
CA GLY A 10 -22.62 -0.87 24.37
C GLY A 10 -22.09 -2.12 25.08
N LEU A 11 -22.58 -3.32 24.72
CA LEU A 11 -22.11 -4.57 25.30
C LEU A 11 -20.66 -4.90 24.90
N VAL A 12 -20.28 -4.64 23.66
CA VAL A 12 -18.90 -4.81 23.18
C VAL A 12 -17.95 -3.79 23.83
N LEU A 13 -18.40 -2.56 24.01
CA LEU A 13 -17.62 -1.51 24.67
C LEU A 13 -17.48 -1.78 26.19
N SER A 14 -18.52 -2.30 26.84
CA SER A 14 -18.47 -2.67 28.27
C SER A 14 -17.59 -3.90 28.53
N LEU A 15 -17.57 -4.87 27.62
CA LEU A 15 -16.64 -6.02 27.68
C LEU A 15 -15.19 -5.57 27.48
N LEU A 16 -14.93 -4.56 26.64
CA LEU A 16 -13.60 -3.94 26.50
C LEU A 16 -13.17 -3.15 27.75
N LEU A 17 -14.10 -2.48 28.42
CA LEU A 17 -13.81 -1.70 29.65
C LEU A 17 -13.63 -2.58 30.89
N PHE A 18 -14.28 -3.75 30.96
CA PHE A 18 -14.17 -4.65 32.12
C PHE A 18 -12.79 -5.34 32.23
N HIS A 19 -11.99 -5.37 31.14
CA HIS A 19 -10.64 -5.96 31.13
C HIS A 19 -9.53 -5.00 31.58
N ILE A 20 -9.84 -3.73 31.90
CA ILE A 20 -8.86 -2.72 32.32
C ILE A 20 -8.55 -2.77 33.84
N ALA A 21 -9.35 -3.48 34.60
CA ALA A 21 -9.21 -3.58 36.06
C ALA A 21 -8.70 -4.97 36.50
N GLN A 22 -7.43 -5.25 36.25
CA GLN A 22 -6.75 -6.37 36.92
C GLN A 22 -5.75 -5.84 37.95
N PRO A 23 -5.65 -6.48 39.18
CA PRO A 23 -4.79 -6.00 40.26
C PRO A 23 -3.31 -6.10 39.87
N LEU A 24 -2.55 -5.03 40.15
CA LEU A 24 -1.10 -5.00 40.06
C LEU A 24 -0.49 -5.96 41.09
N CYS A 25 -0.07 -7.13 40.67
CA CYS A 25 0.95 -7.89 41.39
C CYS A 25 2.26 -7.08 41.32
N ALA A 26 2.84 -6.76 42.46
CA ALA A 26 4.14 -6.09 42.59
C ALA A 26 5.22 -7.01 42.01
N GLN A 27 5.56 -6.85 40.75
CA GLN A 27 6.68 -7.55 40.13
C GLN A 27 7.98 -6.84 40.52
N GLN A 28 8.94 -7.61 41.04
CA GLN A 28 10.26 -7.09 41.35
C GLN A 28 10.93 -6.51 40.08
N ARG A 29 11.39 -5.26 40.13
CA ARG A 29 11.97 -4.55 38.98
C ARG A 29 13.46 -4.41 39.17
N THR A 30 14.23 -4.71 38.13
CA THR A 30 15.67 -4.50 38.04
C THR A 30 15.98 -3.22 37.28
N ARG A 31 16.84 -2.38 37.82
CA ARG A 31 17.41 -1.22 37.18
C ARG A 31 18.65 -1.61 36.36
N ILE A 32 18.66 -1.36 35.06
CA ILE A 32 19.82 -1.58 34.18
C ILE A 32 20.28 -0.22 33.65
N PHE A 33 21.54 0.10 33.87
CA PHE A 33 22.11 1.37 33.43
C PHE A 33 23.57 1.19 33.00
N GLY A 34 24.12 2.17 32.27
CA GLY A 34 25.51 2.12 31.81
C GLY A 34 25.77 3.12 30.72
N ARG A 35 26.90 2.96 30.02
CA ARG A 35 27.30 3.81 28.90
C ARG A 35 27.48 3.02 27.63
N ILE A 36 27.03 3.60 26.52
CA ILE A 36 27.22 3.06 25.18
C ILE A 36 28.27 3.89 24.45
N THR A 37 29.31 3.22 23.94
CA THR A 37 30.42 3.85 23.21
C THR A 37 30.57 3.19 21.82
N ASP A 38 31.12 3.92 20.86
CA ASP A 38 31.52 3.39 19.55
C ASP A 38 32.83 2.60 19.58
N SER A 39 33.36 2.25 18.42
CA SER A 39 34.64 1.55 18.26
C SER A 39 35.83 2.36 18.77
N ASP A 40 35.74 3.68 18.68
CA ASP A 40 36.81 4.63 19.03
C ASP A 40 36.71 5.15 20.45
N GLY A 41 35.70 4.66 21.22
CA GLY A 41 35.44 5.06 22.60
C GLY A 41 34.60 6.34 22.73
N GLY A 42 34.14 6.91 21.63
CA GLY A 42 33.23 8.03 21.62
C GLY A 42 31.82 7.66 22.13
N PRO A 43 31.06 8.61 22.74
CA PRO A 43 29.72 8.31 23.22
C PRO A 43 28.72 8.08 22.08
N VAL A 44 27.97 7.00 22.11
CA VAL A 44 26.90 6.70 21.15
C VAL A 44 25.59 7.25 21.71
N SER A 45 25.11 8.34 21.13
CA SER A 45 23.87 9.00 21.52
C SER A 45 22.65 8.38 20.87
N PHE A 46 21.53 8.34 21.60
CA PHE A 46 20.23 7.88 21.09
C PHE A 46 20.17 6.41 20.67
N ALA A 47 21.09 5.59 21.11
CA ALA A 47 20.98 4.15 20.95
C ALA A 47 19.79 3.61 21.74
N SER A 48 19.00 2.78 21.10
CA SER A 48 17.87 2.09 21.72
C SER A 48 18.39 0.91 22.55
N VAL A 49 17.91 0.80 23.78
CA VAL A 49 18.21 -0.29 24.71
C VAL A 49 16.90 -0.94 25.12
N ARG A 50 16.70 -2.20 24.79
CA ARG A 50 15.44 -2.90 25.10
C ARG A 50 15.68 -4.30 25.66
N VAL A 51 14.74 -4.76 26.45
CA VAL A 51 14.68 -6.11 26.98
C VAL A 51 13.81 -6.99 26.10
N ARG A 52 14.34 -8.15 25.69
CA ARG A 52 13.59 -9.10 24.87
C ARG A 52 12.41 -9.68 25.66
N GLY A 53 11.20 -9.59 25.07
CA GLY A 53 9.99 -10.12 25.70
C GLY A 53 9.40 -9.26 26.81
N GLN A 54 9.93 -8.05 27.02
CA GLN A 54 9.41 -7.07 27.97
C GLN A 54 9.27 -5.69 27.32
N ALA A 55 8.33 -4.89 27.81
CA ALA A 55 8.11 -3.51 27.35
C ALA A 55 9.19 -2.51 27.82
N ALA A 56 10.27 -2.99 28.42
CA ALA A 56 11.35 -2.14 28.92
C ALA A 56 12.19 -1.58 27.78
N LEU A 57 12.10 -0.26 27.58
CA LEU A 57 12.84 0.50 26.58
C LEU A 57 13.58 1.66 27.25
N GLY A 58 14.87 1.80 26.95
CA GLY A 58 15.73 2.94 27.32
C GLY A 58 16.36 3.53 26.07
N THR A 59 16.81 4.77 26.14
CA THR A 59 17.57 5.43 25.06
C THR A 59 18.80 6.09 25.68
N SER A 60 19.96 5.97 25.03
CA SER A 60 21.15 6.65 25.51
C SER A 60 21.07 8.18 25.28
N ASN A 61 21.59 8.94 26.23
CA ASN A 61 21.65 10.39 26.15
C ASN A 61 22.85 10.88 25.29
N LEU A 62 23.07 12.17 25.19
CA LEU A 62 24.19 12.77 24.43
C LEU A 62 25.58 12.31 24.89
N LYS A 63 25.71 11.87 26.13
CA LYS A 63 26.97 11.34 26.71
C LYS A 63 27.08 9.84 26.57
N GLY A 64 26.10 9.19 25.89
CA GLY A 64 26.01 7.74 25.71
C GLY A 64 25.45 7.01 26.94
N ASP A 65 25.07 7.70 28.04
CA ASP A 65 24.54 7.05 29.23
C ASP A 65 23.08 6.65 29.03
N TYR A 66 22.68 5.48 29.51
CA TYR A 66 21.33 4.96 29.41
C TYR A 66 20.85 4.36 30.71
N GLU A 67 19.53 4.32 30.88
CA GLU A 67 18.86 3.69 32.02
C GLU A 67 17.54 3.08 31.58
N LEU A 68 17.23 1.89 32.05
CA LEU A 68 15.96 1.24 31.86
C LEU A 68 15.58 0.37 33.07
N TRP A 69 14.28 0.16 33.24
CA TRP A 69 13.74 -0.72 34.28
C TRP A 69 13.04 -1.91 33.60
N CYS A 70 13.38 -3.11 34.04
CA CYS A 70 12.76 -4.33 33.53
C CYS A 70 12.23 -5.19 34.69
N THR A 71 11.32 -6.11 34.39
CA THR A 71 10.85 -7.12 35.32
C THR A 71 11.96 -8.13 35.54
N SER A 72 12.24 -8.42 36.80
CA SER A 72 13.24 -9.43 37.16
C SER A 72 12.76 -10.83 36.79
N THR A 73 13.58 -11.54 36.02
CA THR A 73 13.39 -12.95 35.62
C THR A 73 14.75 -13.64 35.73
N ASP A 74 14.79 -14.99 35.77
CA ASP A 74 16.03 -15.77 35.88
C ASP A 74 17.11 -15.41 34.86
N SER A 75 16.69 -14.91 33.72
CA SER A 75 17.59 -14.36 32.68
C SER A 75 16.91 -13.28 31.86
N VAL A 76 17.65 -12.21 31.59
CA VAL A 76 17.17 -11.06 30.80
C VAL A 76 18.09 -10.83 29.60
N GLN A 77 17.55 -10.87 28.38
CA GLN A 77 18.31 -10.52 27.18
C GLN A 77 18.09 -9.08 26.83
N ILE A 78 19.16 -8.30 26.87
CA ILE A 78 19.16 -6.88 26.51
C ILE A 78 19.70 -6.73 25.10
N ILE A 79 19.05 -5.90 24.31
CA ILE A 79 19.40 -5.61 22.93
C ILE A 79 19.71 -4.12 22.80
N TYR A 80 20.92 -3.83 22.34
CA TYR A 80 21.42 -2.48 22.08
C TYR A 80 21.47 -2.26 20.56
N SER A 81 20.88 -1.19 20.10
CA SER A 81 20.83 -0.91 18.65
C SER A 81 20.77 0.58 18.34
N LEU A 82 21.44 0.97 17.27
CA LEU A 82 21.37 2.30 16.67
C LEU A 82 21.53 2.15 15.16
N VAL A 83 20.82 2.96 14.40
CA VAL A 83 20.96 2.99 12.95
C VAL A 83 22.41 3.34 12.58
N GLY A 84 23.02 2.49 11.74
CA GLY A 84 24.43 2.62 11.37
C GLY A 84 25.41 1.96 12.34
N HIS A 85 24.94 1.23 13.35
CA HIS A 85 25.78 0.51 14.30
C HIS A 85 25.40 -0.97 14.40
N GLU A 86 26.37 -1.81 14.74
CA GLU A 86 26.12 -3.25 14.93
C GLU A 86 25.23 -3.49 16.16
N THR A 87 24.13 -4.23 15.98
CA THR A 87 23.26 -4.58 17.09
C THR A 87 23.97 -5.55 18.05
N ARG A 88 24.07 -5.19 19.32
CA ARG A 88 24.67 -6.02 20.37
C ARG A 88 23.60 -6.61 21.28
N LYS A 89 23.74 -7.89 21.61
CA LYS A 89 22.86 -8.61 22.53
C LYS A 89 23.67 -9.06 23.75
N ARG A 90 23.14 -8.77 24.95
CA ARG A 90 23.73 -9.22 26.23
C ARG A 90 22.70 -10.03 27.00
N LEU A 91 23.09 -11.19 27.47
CA LEU A 91 22.28 -12.03 28.33
C LEU A 91 22.77 -11.83 29.78
N LEU A 92 21.90 -11.34 30.65
CA LEU A 92 22.10 -11.28 32.10
C LEU A 92 21.42 -12.47 32.73
N ARG A 93 22.15 -13.18 33.55
CA ARG A 93 21.62 -14.24 34.43
C ARG A 93 21.57 -13.69 35.86
N TRP A 94 20.43 -13.89 36.54
CA TRP A 94 20.22 -13.44 37.94
C TRP A 94 20.49 -11.92 38.11
N PRO A 95 19.79 -11.04 37.44
CA PRO A 95 19.96 -9.61 37.68
C PRO A 95 19.44 -9.27 39.08
N GLY A 96 20.31 -8.68 39.90
CA GLY A 96 19.91 -8.10 41.18
C GLY A 96 19.06 -6.83 40.96
N ASP A 97 18.82 -6.05 42.01
CA ASP A 97 18.00 -4.83 41.98
C ASP A 97 18.55 -3.76 41.03
N SER A 98 19.88 -3.73 40.83
CA SER A 98 20.50 -2.83 39.83
C SER A 98 21.76 -3.45 39.23
N VAL A 99 21.95 -3.26 37.92
CA VAL A 99 23.13 -3.73 37.17
C VAL A 99 23.65 -2.65 36.23
N ARG A 100 24.97 -2.39 36.31
CA ARG A 100 25.65 -1.52 35.35
C ARG A 100 26.21 -2.34 34.19
N LEU A 101 25.93 -1.90 32.98
CA LEU A 101 26.39 -2.53 31.74
C LEU A 101 26.89 -1.49 30.77
N ASP A 102 28.19 -1.41 30.62
CA ASP A 102 28.80 -0.59 29.57
C ASP A 102 28.97 -1.44 28.31
N VAL A 103 28.55 -0.89 27.15
CA VAL A 103 28.47 -1.64 25.90
C VAL A 103 29.11 -0.84 24.76
N ARG A 104 29.98 -1.52 23.99
CA ARG A 104 30.51 -0.98 22.74
C ARG A 104 29.56 -1.35 21.59
N LEU A 105 29.15 -0.34 20.83
CA LEU A 105 28.29 -0.44 19.68
C LEU A 105 29.08 0.04 18.42
N PRO A 106 29.85 -0.86 17.77
CA PRO A 106 30.65 -0.49 16.61
C PRO A 106 29.77 0.06 15.49
N GLU A 107 30.25 1.03 14.72
CA GLU A 107 29.61 1.43 13.47
C GLU A 107 29.61 0.26 12.49
N LEU A 108 28.50 0.10 11.77
CA LEU A 108 28.39 -0.89 10.71
C LEU A 108 29.15 -0.42 9.46
N GLY A 109 30.07 -1.27 8.99
CA GLY A 109 30.50 -1.16 7.61
C GLY A 109 29.32 -1.38 6.66
N TRP A 110 29.29 -0.73 5.50
CA TRP A 110 28.21 -0.76 4.50
C TRP A 110 27.79 -2.19 4.09
N ASN A 111 28.65 -3.18 4.25
CA ASN A 111 28.37 -4.58 3.92
C ASN A 111 27.43 -5.28 4.90
N SER A 112 27.16 -4.72 6.08
CA SER A 112 26.31 -5.30 7.11
C SER A 112 24.97 -4.58 7.29
N LEU A 113 24.62 -3.62 6.42
CA LEU A 113 23.33 -2.93 6.41
C LEU A 113 22.10 -3.86 6.23
N GLY A 114 22.34 -5.12 5.81
CA GLY A 114 21.26 -6.12 5.66
C GLY A 114 20.72 -6.73 6.95
N THR A 115 21.52 -6.78 8.04
CA THR A 115 21.16 -7.54 9.24
C THR A 115 20.94 -6.72 10.51
N ALA A 116 21.32 -5.46 10.57
CA ALA A 116 21.35 -4.66 11.79
C ALA A 116 20.12 -3.80 12.07
N GLU A 117 19.17 -3.75 11.15
CA GLU A 117 18.06 -2.79 11.21
C GLU A 117 16.78 -3.26 11.90
N VAL A 118 16.78 -4.44 12.49
CA VAL A 118 15.53 -5.09 12.93
C VAL A 118 14.96 -4.54 14.25
N VAL A 119 15.62 -3.64 14.97
CA VAL A 119 15.18 -3.38 16.35
C VAL A 119 15.16 -1.93 16.81
N ALA A 120 15.36 -1.00 15.97
CA ALA A 120 15.09 0.38 16.35
C ALA A 120 13.89 0.87 15.57
N GLN A 121 12.72 0.88 16.19
CA GLN A 121 11.75 1.94 15.92
C GLN A 121 12.41 3.26 16.36
N GLY A 122 13.61 3.48 15.79
CA GLY A 122 14.43 4.63 16.04
C GLY A 122 13.70 5.87 15.54
N ILE A 123 13.90 6.94 16.26
CA ILE A 123 13.47 8.28 15.92
C ILE A 123 13.69 8.53 14.43
N GLN A 124 12.59 8.56 13.69
CA GLN A 124 12.61 8.74 12.24
C GLN A 124 12.59 10.25 11.97
N THR A 125 13.72 10.79 11.55
CA THR A 125 13.82 12.21 11.15
C THR A 125 13.53 12.42 9.66
N GLY A 126 13.41 11.35 8.87
CA GLY A 126 13.06 11.38 7.45
C GLY A 126 11.55 11.23 7.19
N THR A 127 11.13 11.45 5.95
CA THR A 127 9.73 11.33 5.52
C THR A 127 9.30 9.89 5.23
N VAL A 128 10.24 8.95 5.11
CA VAL A 128 9.95 7.53 4.89
C VAL A 128 9.74 6.83 6.23
N GLN A 129 8.52 6.38 6.49
CA GLN A 129 8.16 5.62 7.68
C GLN A 129 8.45 4.13 7.45
N ARG A 130 8.98 3.46 8.46
CA ARG A 130 9.19 2.00 8.42
C ARG A 130 7.99 1.29 9.02
N LEU A 131 7.48 0.31 8.29
CA LEU A 131 6.41 -0.57 8.74
C LEU A 131 6.99 -1.94 9.10
N THR A 132 6.42 -2.57 10.12
CA THR A 132 6.95 -3.84 10.66
C THR A 132 6.37 -5.03 9.90
N PRO A 133 7.17 -5.85 9.19
CA PRO A 133 6.64 -7.00 8.43
C PRO A 133 5.96 -8.09 9.27
N LYS A 134 6.20 -8.13 10.58
CA LYS A 134 5.53 -9.08 11.49
C LYS A 134 4.01 -8.90 11.49
N ASP A 135 3.55 -7.66 11.39
CA ASP A 135 2.14 -7.32 11.45
C ASP A 135 1.38 -7.79 10.22
N ILE A 136 2.10 -7.94 9.08
CA ILE A 136 1.53 -8.48 7.83
C ILE A 136 0.99 -9.89 8.01
N LYS A 137 1.70 -10.76 8.74
CA LYS A 137 1.28 -12.15 8.94
C LYS A 137 0.03 -12.29 9.81
N LEU A 138 -0.22 -11.31 10.67
CA LEU A 138 -1.38 -11.28 11.55
C LEU A 138 -2.58 -10.56 10.92
N MET A 139 -2.36 -9.77 9.89
CA MET A 139 -3.40 -8.96 9.26
C MET A 139 -4.39 -9.82 8.48
N PRO A 140 -5.70 -9.76 8.78
CA PRO A 140 -6.72 -10.35 7.94
C PRO A 140 -6.70 -9.68 6.57
N SER A 141 -6.44 -10.47 5.52
CA SER A 141 -6.34 -9.99 4.15
C SER A 141 -7.36 -10.67 3.28
N ALA A 142 -8.34 -9.91 2.81
CA ALA A 142 -9.36 -10.40 1.90
C ALA A 142 -8.81 -10.54 0.47
N THR A 143 -7.90 -9.64 0.07
CA THR A 143 -7.30 -9.66 -1.27
C THR A 143 -6.12 -10.61 -1.38
N GLY A 144 -5.51 -11.02 -0.26
CA GLY A 144 -4.22 -11.70 -0.23
C GLY A 144 -3.02 -10.79 -0.55
N ASN A 145 -3.24 -9.46 -0.69
CA ASN A 145 -2.21 -8.45 -0.93
C ASN A 145 -1.89 -7.73 0.37
N ALA A 146 -1.38 -8.45 1.35
CA ALA A 146 -1.29 -8.02 2.74
C ALA A 146 -0.37 -6.80 2.96
N VAL A 147 0.59 -6.52 2.08
CA VAL A 147 1.45 -5.33 2.15
C VAL A 147 0.65 -4.06 1.81
N GLU A 148 -0.09 -4.08 0.72
CA GLU A 148 -0.92 -2.96 0.29
C GLU A 148 -2.06 -2.71 1.27
N GLU A 149 -2.65 -3.77 1.82
CA GLU A 149 -3.66 -3.64 2.87
C GLU A 149 -3.08 -3.05 4.16
N MET A 150 -1.83 -3.36 4.51
CA MET A 150 -1.13 -2.73 5.62
C MET A 150 -0.86 -1.24 5.33
N VAL A 151 -0.47 -0.91 4.10
CA VAL A 151 -0.29 0.49 3.68
C VAL A 151 -1.63 1.24 3.74
N ALA A 152 -2.73 0.61 3.36
CA ALA A 152 -4.07 1.20 3.41
C ALA A 152 -4.55 1.56 4.84
N THR A 153 -3.96 0.96 5.88
CA THR A 153 -4.23 1.35 7.28
C THR A 153 -3.38 2.52 7.77
N GLN A 154 -2.47 3.05 6.94
CA GLN A 154 -1.62 4.18 7.35
C GLN A 154 -2.34 5.52 7.22
N ALA A 155 -1.89 6.50 8.00
CA ALA A 155 -2.45 7.85 7.94
C ALA A 155 -2.22 8.50 6.56
N GLY A 156 -3.22 9.20 6.04
CA GLY A 156 -3.20 9.81 4.71
C GLY A 156 -3.43 8.83 3.55
N VAL A 157 -3.67 7.55 3.83
CA VAL A 157 -3.96 6.53 2.81
C VAL A 157 -5.43 6.16 2.85
N SER A 158 -6.04 6.05 1.70
CA SER A 158 -7.44 5.67 1.55
C SER A 158 -7.61 4.55 0.52
N THR A 159 -8.56 3.68 0.79
CA THR A 159 -9.07 2.68 -0.14
C THR A 159 -10.58 2.61 0.01
N HIS A 160 -11.27 2.28 -1.06
CA HIS A 160 -12.73 2.14 -1.09
C HIS A 160 -13.15 0.82 -1.72
N ASN A 161 -12.19 -0.02 -2.08
CA ASN A 161 -12.45 -1.26 -2.78
C ASN A 161 -11.54 -2.37 -2.22
N GLU A 162 -12.14 -3.35 -1.58
CA GLU A 162 -11.45 -4.53 -1.04
C GLU A 162 -11.12 -5.60 -2.09
N LEU A 163 -11.56 -5.41 -3.34
CA LEU A 163 -11.25 -6.33 -4.45
C LEU A 163 -9.96 -5.93 -5.17
N SER A 164 -9.42 -4.75 -4.86
CA SER A 164 -8.24 -4.17 -5.50
C SER A 164 -7.11 -3.94 -4.51
N SER A 165 -5.86 -4.03 -4.99
CA SER A 165 -4.66 -3.62 -4.27
C SER A 165 -4.38 -2.11 -4.38
N GLN A 166 -5.20 -1.37 -5.11
CA GLN A 166 -5.04 0.06 -5.32
C GLN A 166 -5.32 0.84 -4.04
N TYR A 167 -4.49 1.83 -3.80
CA TYR A 167 -4.66 2.78 -2.70
C TYR A 167 -4.35 4.20 -3.17
N ASN A 168 -5.03 5.15 -2.57
CA ASN A 168 -4.87 6.59 -2.83
C ASN A 168 -4.15 7.23 -1.65
N VAL A 169 -3.26 8.20 -1.93
CA VAL A 169 -2.48 8.85 -0.88
C VAL A 169 -2.66 10.37 -0.94
N ARG A 170 -3.20 10.93 0.15
CA ARG A 170 -3.38 12.38 0.30
C ARG A 170 -4.02 13.03 -0.93
N GLY A 171 -5.12 12.44 -1.39
CA GLY A 171 -5.89 12.94 -2.53
C GLY A 171 -5.30 12.70 -3.92
N GLY A 172 -4.17 12.01 -4.02
CA GLY A 172 -3.65 11.50 -5.28
C GLY A 172 -4.31 10.19 -5.68
N SER A 173 -4.29 9.87 -6.96
CA SER A 173 -4.82 8.61 -7.46
C SER A 173 -3.78 7.48 -7.35
N PHE A 174 -4.22 6.23 -7.54
CA PHE A 174 -3.38 5.05 -7.39
C PHE A 174 -2.14 5.05 -8.32
N ASP A 175 -2.25 5.65 -9.50
CA ASP A 175 -1.16 5.77 -10.49
C ASP A 175 -0.10 6.81 -10.09
N GLU A 176 -0.40 7.67 -9.13
CA GLU A 176 0.54 8.65 -8.56
C GLU A 176 1.49 8.02 -7.50
N ASN A 177 1.38 6.73 -7.23
CA ASN A 177 2.20 6.00 -6.27
C ASN A 177 3.36 5.29 -6.96
N CYS A 178 4.52 5.28 -6.31
CA CYS A 178 5.72 4.60 -6.77
C CYS A 178 6.03 3.39 -5.89
N VAL A 179 6.38 2.27 -6.50
CA VAL A 179 6.78 1.04 -5.79
C VAL A 179 8.18 0.64 -6.21
N TYR A 180 9.03 0.40 -5.22
CA TYR A 180 10.37 -0.15 -5.38
C TYR A 180 10.49 -1.51 -4.71
N ILE A 181 11.17 -2.45 -5.35
CA ILE A 181 11.59 -3.73 -4.77
C ILE A 181 13.10 -3.84 -4.91
N ASN A 182 13.84 -3.96 -3.81
CA ASN A 182 15.31 -3.96 -3.76
C ASN A 182 15.93 -2.75 -4.50
N GLY A 183 15.24 -1.58 -4.42
CA GLY A 183 15.64 -0.35 -5.10
C GLY A 183 15.42 -0.35 -6.62
N ILE A 184 14.67 -1.31 -7.17
CA ILE A 184 14.24 -1.38 -8.56
C ILE A 184 12.81 -0.85 -8.64
N GLU A 185 12.58 0.19 -9.44
CA GLU A 185 11.23 0.70 -9.69
C GLU A 185 10.42 -0.34 -10.47
N VAL A 186 9.24 -0.66 -9.94
CA VAL A 186 8.31 -1.60 -10.58
C VAL A 186 7.47 -0.85 -11.61
N PHE A 187 7.53 -1.31 -12.84
CA PHE A 187 6.67 -0.76 -13.90
C PHE A 187 5.23 -1.23 -13.71
N ARG A 188 4.30 -0.28 -13.61
CA ARG A 188 2.87 -0.55 -13.41
C ARG A 188 2.60 -1.54 -12.26
N PRO A 189 2.92 -1.16 -11.02
CA PRO A 189 2.74 -2.06 -9.87
C PRO A 189 1.27 -2.43 -9.63
N MET A 190 0.34 -1.61 -10.13
CA MET A 190 -1.10 -1.79 -10.03
C MET A 190 -1.70 -1.79 -11.44
N LEU A 191 -2.57 -2.75 -11.73
CA LEU A 191 -3.21 -2.86 -13.03
C LEU A 191 -4.32 -1.80 -13.15
N VAL A 192 -4.37 -1.14 -14.30
CA VAL A 192 -5.38 -0.12 -14.59
C VAL A 192 -6.57 -0.80 -15.25
N ARG A 193 -7.45 -1.38 -14.46
CA ARG A 193 -8.71 -1.92 -14.93
C ARG A 193 -9.88 -1.41 -14.11
N SER A 194 -11.07 -1.59 -14.66
CA SER A 194 -12.33 -1.35 -13.99
C SER A 194 -12.44 -2.14 -12.69
N ALA A 195 -11.84 -1.63 -11.64
CA ALA A 195 -12.05 -1.82 -10.20
C ALA A 195 -12.53 -3.17 -9.63
N GLN A 196 -12.95 -4.16 -10.43
CA GLN A 196 -13.60 -5.35 -9.88
C GLN A 196 -12.67 -6.51 -9.58
N GLN A 197 -11.51 -6.63 -10.24
CA GLN A 197 -10.72 -7.84 -10.07
C GLN A 197 -9.26 -7.64 -10.42
N GLU A 198 -8.49 -7.33 -9.42
CA GLU A 198 -7.04 -7.40 -9.53
C GLU A 198 -6.54 -8.78 -9.08
N GLY A 199 -5.55 -9.28 -9.82
CA GLY A 199 -4.81 -10.47 -9.47
C GLY A 199 -3.92 -10.30 -8.25
N LEU A 200 -2.84 -11.05 -8.22
CA LEU A 200 -1.79 -10.91 -7.23
C LEU A 200 -1.00 -9.61 -7.47
N SER A 201 -0.76 -8.87 -6.40
CA SER A 201 0.22 -7.78 -6.41
C SER A 201 1.62 -8.30 -6.75
N VAL A 202 2.42 -7.46 -7.40
CA VAL A 202 3.84 -7.74 -7.66
C VAL A 202 4.61 -7.93 -6.34
N ILE A 203 4.18 -7.30 -5.25
CA ILE A 203 4.82 -7.45 -3.94
C ILE A 203 4.42 -8.81 -3.33
N ASN A 204 5.43 -9.62 -3.06
CA ASN A 204 5.24 -10.89 -2.36
C ASN A 204 5.52 -10.75 -0.88
N ALA A 205 4.47 -10.70 -0.06
CA ALA A 205 4.55 -10.47 1.39
C ALA A 205 5.44 -11.47 2.13
N GLU A 206 5.50 -12.74 1.68
CA GLU A 206 6.34 -13.78 2.29
C GLU A 206 7.84 -13.53 2.09
N MET A 207 8.20 -12.81 1.02
CA MET A 207 9.58 -12.45 0.71
C MET A 207 10.04 -11.17 1.41
N VAL A 208 9.12 -10.36 1.94
CA VAL A 208 9.43 -9.03 2.47
C VAL A 208 10.20 -9.09 3.79
N GLU A 209 11.30 -8.33 3.85
CA GLU A 209 12.09 -8.06 5.07
C GLU A 209 11.82 -6.67 5.62
N LYS A 210 11.71 -5.65 4.74
CA LYS A 210 11.55 -4.24 5.14
C LYS A 210 10.53 -3.56 4.26
N ILE A 211 9.77 -2.66 4.87
CA ILE A 211 8.80 -1.81 4.20
C ILE A 211 9.07 -0.37 4.61
N GLY A 212 9.39 0.46 3.62
CA GLY A 212 9.46 1.90 3.75
C GLY A 212 8.28 2.53 3.04
N PHE A 213 7.52 3.39 3.71
CA PHE A 213 6.39 4.09 3.11
C PHE A 213 6.51 5.60 3.35
N SER A 214 6.28 6.40 2.31
CA SER A 214 6.22 7.85 2.40
C SER A 214 4.97 8.38 1.72
N SER A 215 4.16 9.14 2.44
CA SER A 215 2.93 9.77 1.94
C SER A 215 3.16 11.16 1.32
N GLY A 216 4.41 11.53 1.06
CA GLY A 216 4.82 12.79 0.42
C GLY A 216 6.10 13.36 1.00
N GLY A 217 6.68 14.34 0.35
CA GLY A 217 7.95 14.94 0.78
C GLY A 217 9.17 14.02 0.62
N PHE A 218 9.11 12.99 -0.22
CA PHE A 218 10.16 11.98 -0.37
C PHE A 218 11.39 12.52 -1.12
N GLU A 219 12.53 11.86 -0.89
CA GLU A 219 13.87 12.24 -1.34
C GLU A 219 14.03 12.20 -2.88
N ALA A 220 15.08 12.91 -3.41
CA ALA A 220 15.35 13.02 -4.85
C ALA A 220 15.73 11.70 -5.54
N LYS A 221 16.20 10.70 -4.78
CA LYS A 221 16.52 9.37 -5.30
C LYS A 221 15.31 8.61 -5.83
N TYR A 222 14.11 8.94 -5.34
CA TYR A 222 12.87 8.34 -5.79
C TYR A 222 12.31 9.07 -7.01
N GLY A 223 11.82 8.31 -7.98
CA GLY A 223 11.42 8.81 -9.29
C GLY A 223 10.11 9.55 -9.34
N ASP A 224 9.68 9.75 -10.47
CA ASP A 224 8.72 10.65 -11.07
C ASP A 224 7.26 10.24 -10.77
N ARG A 225 6.83 10.44 -9.51
CA ARG A 225 5.45 10.26 -9.02
C ARG A 225 5.06 11.42 -8.11
N MET A 226 3.75 11.67 -7.98
CA MET A 226 3.23 12.85 -7.29
C MET A 226 2.68 12.58 -5.89
N SER A 227 2.47 11.33 -5.49
CA SER A 227 1.77 11.08 -4.22
C SER A 227 2.57 10.33 -3.18
N SER A 228 3.04 9.12 -3.46
CA SER A 228 3.72 8.32 -2.45
C SER A 228 4.84 7.45 -3.00
N VAL A 229 5.64 6.92 -2.09
CA VAL A 229 6.66 5.91 -2.36
C VAL A 229 6.48 4.75 -1.39
N LEU A 230 6.48 3.53 -1.94
CA LEU A 230 6.55 2.27 -1.21
C LEU A 230 7.85 1.57 -1.58
N ASP A 231 8.77 1.47 -0.63
CA ASP A 231 10.12 0.90 -0.83
C ASP A 231 10.23 -0.42 -0.07
N ILE A 232 10.29 -1.52 -0.80
CA ILE A 232 10.30 -2.88 -0.31
C ILE A 232 11.70 -3.47 -0.43
N THR A 233 12.16 -4.11 0.64
CA THR A 233 13.37 -4.93 0.61
C THR A 233 13.00 -6.39 0.86
N TYR A 234 13.44 -7.28 -0.01
CA TYR A 234 13.26 -8.72 0.15
C TYR A 234 14.32 -9.32 1.07
N LYS A 235 13.97 -10.42 1.72
CA LYS A 235 14.82 -11.17 2.65
C LYS A 235 16.06 -11.71 1.94
N ARG A 236 17.16 -11.74 2.67
CA ARG A 236 18.40 -12.47 2.29
C ARG A 236 18.70 -13.49 3.37
N PRO A 237 18.13 -14.69 3.30
CA PRO A 237 18.34 -15.71 4.32
C PRO A 237 19.79 -16.16 4.39
N GLU A 238 20.32 -16.28 5.62
CA GLU A 238 21.66 -16.81 5.89
C GLU A 238 21.64 -18.34 6.16
N ARG A 239 20.43 -18.91 6.33
CA ARG A 239 20.21 -20.33 6.60
C ARG A 239 18.97 -20.78 5.86
N PHE A 240 18.83 -22.09 5.72
CA PHE A 240 17.61 -22.65 5.14
C PHE A 240 16.37 -22.25 5.96
N PHE A 241 15.35 -21.78 5.26
CA PHE A 241 14.00 -21.64 5.76
C PHE A 241 13.01 -22.06 4.67
N ALA A 242 11.85 -22.53 5.08
CA ALA A 242 10.72 -22.71 4.20
C ALA A 242 9.45 -22.28 4.95
N SER A 243 8.50 -21.72 4.23
CA SER A 243 7.17 -21.40 4.73
C SER A 243 6.13 -21.74 3.69
N GLY A 244 4.95 -22.12 4.14
CA GLY A 244 3.81 -22.36 3.28
C GLY A 244 2.53 -21.95 3.96
N TYR A 245 1.56 -21.56 3.16
CA TYR A 245 0.20 -21.31 3.64
C TYR A 245 -0.84 -21.87 2.66
N ALA A 246 -1.98 -22.23 3.19
CA ALA A 246 -3.16 -22.61 2.42
C ALA A 246 -4.39 -21.97 3.06
N SER A 247 -5.29 -21.43 2.24
CA SER A 247 -6.53 -20.80 2.68
C SER A 247 -7.62 -20.99 1.63
N MET A 248 -8.85 -20.59 1.95
CA MET A 248 -9.95 -20.61 0.97
C MET A 248 -9.71 -19.62 -0.19
N LEU A 249 -8.83 -18.63 0.00
CA LEU A 249 -8.50 -17.62 -1.00
C LEU A 249 -7.24 -17.95 -1.82
N GLY A 250 -6.53 -19.04 -1.49
CA GLY A 250 -5.34 -19.45 -2.22
C GLY A 250 -4.30 -20.14 -1.36
N ALA A 251 -3.15 -20.40 -1.95
CA ALA A 251 -2.03 -21.07 -1.30
C ALA A 251 -0.69 -20.50 -1.78
N GLY A 252 0.33 -20.65 -0.97
CA GLY A 252 1.68 -20.23 -1.34
C GLY A 252 2.75 -20.98 -0.61
N ALA A 253 3.92 -21.07 -1.22
CA ALA A 253 5.11 -21.68 -0.65
C ALA A 253 6.31 -20.78 -0.96
N THR A 254 7.13 -20.54 0.06
CA THR A 254 8.35 -19.75 -0.05
C THR A 254 9.48 -20.51 0.61
N SER A 255 10.61 -20.61 -0.06
CA SER A 255 11.80 -21.27 0.44
C SER A 255 13.03 -20.45 0.12
N GLY A 256 14.01 -20.50 0.99
CA GLY A 256 15.27 -19.83 0.77
C GLY A 256 16.41 -20.48 1.53
N TRP A 257 17.61 -20.30 0.97
CA TRP A 257 18.85 -20.77 1.55
C TRP A 257 19.98 -19.78 1.29
N GLY A 258 20.91 -19.68 2.20
CA GLY A 258 22.12 -18.90 2.02
C GLY A 258 23.16 -19.23 3.09
N ASN A 259 24.40 -18.79 2.83
CA ASN A 259 25.54 -18.97 3.71
C ASN A 259 26.30 -17.66 3.98
N GLY A 260 25.66 -16.52 3.77
CA GLY A 260 26.26 -15.18 3.92
C GLY A 260 27.03 -14.71 2.68
N LYS A 261 27.53 -15.63 1.80
CA LYS A 261 28.20 -15.28 0.54
C LYS A 261 27.32 -15.52 -0.68
N VAL A 262 26.54 -16.57 -0.65
CA VAL A 262 25.62 -16.94 -1.72
C VAL A 262 24.28 -17.26 -1.10
N GLY A 263 23.23 -16.93 -1.77
CA GLY A 263 21.90 -17.36 -1.37
C GLY A 263 20.89 -17.23 -2.49
N VAL A 264 19.80 -17.94 -2.31
CA VAL A 264 18.66 -17.95 -3.20
C VAL A 264 17.38 -18.04 -2.40
N MET A 265 16.35 -17.37 -2.86
CA MET A 265 14.99 -17.44 -2.32
C MET A 265 14.03 -17.50 -3.48
N GLY A 266 13.02 -18.37 -3.37
CA GLY A 266 11.94 -18.49 -4.35
C GLY A 266 10.60 -18.58 -3.67
N SER A 267 9.57 -18.10 -4.32
CA SER A 267 8.19 -18.14 -3.85
C SER A 267 7.23 -18.41 -4.99
N LEU A 268 6.30 -19.33 -4.76
CA LEU A 268 5.17 -19.62 -5.64
C LEU A 268 3.89 -19.26 -4.91
N ARG A 269 3.00 -18.50 -5.55
CA ARG A 269 1.68 -18.15 -5.03
C ARG A 269 0.60 -18.52 -6.02
N TYR A 270 -0.47 -19.05 -5.48
CA TYR A 270 -1.74 -19.26 -6.18
C TYR A 270 -2.84 -18.53 -5.42
N LYS A 271 -3.68 -17.77 -6.12
CA LYS A 271 -4.83 -17.07 -5.54
C LYS A 271 -6.07 -17.35 -6.38
N THR A 272 -7.20 -17.46 -5.70
CA THR A 272 -8.53 -17.47 -6.32
C THR A 272 -9.47 -16.62 -5.50
N THR A 273 -10.22 -15.76 -6.15
CA THR A 273 -11.25 -14.92 -5.51
C THR A 273 -12.66 -15.45 -5.77
N ARG A 274 -12.78 -16.67 -6.31
CA ARG A 274 -14.07 -17.26 -6.66
C ARG A 274 -15.09 -17.23 -5.53
N TYR A 275 -14.67 -17.63 -4.33
CA TYR A 275 -15.52 -17.64 -3.15
C TYR A 275 -15.97 -16.21 -2.76
N MET A 276 -15.06 -15.24 -2.85
CA MET A 276 -15.32 -13.85 -2.52
C MET A 276 -16.29 -13.21 -3.53
N LEU A 277 -16.08 -13.45 -4.81
CA LEU A 277 -16.93 -12.91 -5.89
C LEU A 277 -18.33 -13.50 -5.88
N GLY A 278 -18.52 -14.70 -5.38
CA GLY A 278 -19.84 -15.29 -5.20
C GLY A 278 -20.73 -14.59 -4.17
N SER A 279 -20.20 -13.60 -3.43
CA SER A 279 -20.98 -12.78 -2.48
C SER A 279 -21.42 -11.44 -3.08
N LEU A 280 -21.11 -11.15 -4.34
CA LEU A 280 -21.54 -9.94 -5.06
C LEU A 280 -23.00 -10.04 -5.49
N ASP A 281 -23.67 -8.90 -5.72
CA ASP A 281 -25.03 -8.81 -6.24
C ASP A 281 -25.18 -9.45 -7.62
N THR A 282 -24.14 -9.38 -8.46
CA THR A 282 -24.13 -10.03 -9.77
C THR A 282 -23.83 -11.52 -9.60
N GLN A 283 -24.83 -12.34 -9.80
CA GLN A 283 -24.69 -13.77 -9.79
C GLN A 283 -24.13 -14.26 -11.11
N GLY A 284 -23.26 -15.28 -11.06
CA GLY A 284 -22.63 -15.81 -12.26
C GLY A 284 -21.55 -16.84 -11.95
N GLU A 285 -20.93 -17.33 -13.01
CA GLU A 285 -19.81 -18.25 -12.92
C GLU A 285 -18.50 -17.48 -12.97
N TYR A 286 -17.84 -17.40 -11.82
CA TYR A 286 -16.54 -16.74 -11.64
C TYR A 286 -15.42 -17.79 -11.63
N ASP A 287 -14.41 -17.66 -12.49
CA ASP A 287 -13.23 -18.53 -12.53
C ASP A 287 -11.92 -17.69 -12.56
N PRO A 288 -11.61 -16.98 -11.46
CA PRO A 288 -10.36 -16.26 -11.31
C PRO A 288 -9.22 -17.22 -10.93
N ARG A 289 -8.10 -17.15 -11.64
CA ARG A 289 -6.87 -17.93 -11.38
C ARG A 289 -5.67 -17.01 -11.51
N PHE A 290 -4.93 -16.87 -10.44
CA PHE A 290 -3.76 -16.02 -10.38
C PHE A 290 -2.58 -16.84 -9.88
N ILE A 291 -1.52 -16.91 -10.67
CA ILE A 291 -0.28 -17.63 -10.35
C ILE A 291 0.88 -16.65 -10.46
N ASP A 292 1.74 -16.66 -9.46
CA ASP A 292 2.92 -15.83 -9.40
C ASP A 292 4.11 -16.65 -8.90
N LEU A 293 5.21 -16.58 -9.64
CA LEU A 293 6.48 -17.17 -9.28
C LEU A 293 7.53 -16.07 -9.24
N GLN A 294 8.21 -15.92 -8.11
CA GLN A 294 9.29 -14.96 -7.93
C GLN A 294 10.53 -15.64 -7.37
N ALA A 295 11.69 -15.15 -7.77
CA ALA A 295 12.99 -15.59 -7.28
C ALA A 295 13.92 -14.41 -7.05
N ASN A 296 14.70 -14.47 -5.97
CA ASN A 296 15.77 -13.55 -5.65
C ASN A 296 17.04 -14.35 -5.34
N ALA A 297 18.14 -14.07 -6.03
CA ALA A 297 19.42 -14.73 -5.82
C ALA A 297 20.50 -13.66 -5.63
N TRP A 298 21.41 -13.91 -4.69
CA TRP A 298 22.53 -13.01 -4.45
C TRP A 298 23.82 -13.77 -4.29
N TRP A 299 24.89 -13.15 -4.73
CA TRP A 299 26.23 -13.67 -4.64
C TRP A 299 27.21 -12.57 -4.28
N GLN A 300 27.98 -12.78 -3.22
CA GLN A 300 29.02 -11.89 -2.74
C GLN A 300 30.40 -12.60 -2.84
N PRO A 301 31.02 -12.61 -4.03
CA PRO A 301 32.30 -13.31 -4.23
C PRO A 301 33.43 -12.75 -3.36
N SER A 302 33.35 -11.48 -3.02
CA SER A 302 34.28 -10.81 -2.11
C SER A 302 33.60 -9.70 -1.31
N LYS A 303 34.31 -9.12 -0.34
CA LYS A 303 33.79 -7.94 0.42
C LYS A 303 33.55 -6.73 -0.49
N LYS A 304 34.21 -6.67 -1.65
CA LYS A 304 34.12 -5.57 -2.60
C LYS A 304 33.02 -5.73 -3.64
N TRP A 305 32.58 -6.95 -3.94
CA TRP A 305 31.64 -7.21 -5.02
C TRP A 305 30.39 -7.95 -4.52
N SER A 306 29.25 -7.50 -4.95
CA SER A 306 27.99 -8.22 -4.78
C SER A 306 27.14 -8.16 -6.05
N VAL A 307 26.52 -9.28 -6.37
CA VAL A 307 25.63 -9.46 -7.51
C VAL A 307 24.27 -9.89 -6.98
N GLU A 308 23.21 -9.37 -7.54
CA GLU A 308 21.85 -9.74 -7.18
C GLU A 308 21.00 -9.90 -8.45
N PHE A 309 20.20 -10.96 -8.48
CA PHE A 309 19.22 -11.23 -9.52
C PHE A 309 17.83 -11.32 -8.88
N LEU A 310 16.90 -10.55 -9.40
CA LEU A 310 15.51 -10.59 -9.03
C LEU A 310 14.66 -10.83 -10.28
N GLY A 311 13.75 -11.78 -10.24
CA GLY A 311 12.87 -12.03 -11.37
C GLY A 311 11.57 -12.67 -10.97
N GLY A 312 10.59 -12.62 -11.86
CA GLY A 312 9.29 -13.21 -11.63
C GLY A 312 8.44 -13.31 -12.88
N ILE A 313 7.49 -14.20 -12.81
CA ILE A 313 6.47 -14.48 -13.82
C ILE A 313 5.12 -14.49 -13.12
N SER A 314 4.17 -13.73 -13.64
CA SER A 314 2.79 -13.70 -13.14
C SER A 314 1.83 -13.98 -14.31
N ASP A 315 0.91 -14.91 -14.10
CA ASP A 315 -0.19 -15.23 -15.03
C ASP A 315 -1.51 -15.08 -14.27
N ASN A 316 -2.28 -14.07 -14.68
CA ASN A 316 -3.56 -13.75 -14.07
C ASN A 316 -4.64 -13.96 -15.13
N THR A 317 -5.48 -14.96 -14.95
CA THR A 317 -6.61 -15.26 -15.82
C THR A 317 -7.91 -15.08 -15.05
N TYR A 318 -8.83 -14.36 -15.64
CA TYR A 318 -10.16 -14.17 -15.12
C TYR A 318 -11.18 -14.58 -16.19
N ARG A 319 -12.18 -15.36 -15.80
CA ARG A 319 -13.33 -15.68 -16.64
C ARG A 319 -14.59 -15.39 -15.85
N PHE A 320 -15.55 -14.81 -16.52
CA PHE A 320 -16.81 -14.46 -15.92
C PHE A 320 -17.96 -14.70 -16.89
N LYS A 321 -18.98 -15.39 -16.43
CA LYS A 321 -20.26 -15.54 -17.14
C LYS A 321 -21.35 -15.04 -16.21
N PRO A 322 -21.77 -13.77 -16.37
CA PRO A 322 -22.89 -13.24 -15.59
C PRO A 322 -24.18 -14.00 -15.94
N LYS A 323 -25.04 -14.20 -14.96
CA LYS A 323 -26.37 -14.80 -15.14
C LYS A 323 -27.45 -13.81 -14.84
N GLU A 324 -27.45 -13.28 -13.63
CA GLU A 324 -28.42 -12.30 -13.19
C GLU A 324 -27.80 -11.35 -12.16
N ARG A 325 -28.43 -10.20 -12.01
CA ARG A 325 -28.16 -9.26 -10.95
C ARG A 325 -29.49 -8.72 -10.43
N GLU A 326 -29.62 -8.64 -9.10
CA GLU A 326 -30.74 -7.98 -8.46
C GLU A 326 -30.20 -7.06 -7.38
N THR A 327 -30.52 -5.77 -7.48
CA THR A 327 -30.05 -4.75 -6.55
C THR A 327 -31.22 -3.89 -6.09
N SER A 328 -31.49 -3.89 -4.80
CA SER A 328 -32.50 -3.01 -4.19
C SER A 328 -31.84 -1.69 -3.74
N PHE A 329 -32.49 -0.58 -4.04
CA PHE A 329 -32.00 0.76 -3.73
C PHE A 329 -33.17 1.74 -3.54
N GLY A 330 -32.88 3.02 -3.27
CA GLY A 330 -33.89 4.05 -3.01
C GLY A 330 -34.09 4.32 -1.53
N THR A 331 -35.25 4.85 -1.17
CA THR A 331 -35.64 5.20 0.22
C THR A 331 -36.68 4.22 0.77
N ILE A 332 -36.91 4.26 2.09
CA ILE A 332 -37.96 3.44 2.73
C ILE A 332 -39.33 3.76 2.11
N ASN A 333 -39.55 5.00 1.68
CA ASN A 333 -40.82 5.46 1.11
C ASN A 333 -40.93 5.22 -0.39
N ASP A 334 -39.77 4.98 -1.06
CA ASP A 334 -39.70 4.73 -2.51
C ASP A 334 -38.59 3.68 -2.76
N PRO A 335 -38.84 2.41 -2.41
CA PRO A 335 -37.94 1.31 -2.67
C PRO A 335 -38.06 0.91 -4.15
N LYS A 336 -36.90 0.73 -4.79
CA LYS A 336 -36.77 0.31 -6.18
C LYS A 336 -35.93 -0.97 -6.26
N THR A 337 -36.23 -1.80 -7.24
CA THR A 337 -35.43 -3.00 -7.53
C THR A 337 -34.99 -2.95 -9.01
N PHE A 338 -33.69 -3.01 -9.21
CA PHE A 338 -33.06 -3.14 -10.50
C PHE A 338 -32.66 -4.59 -10.71
N LYS A 339 -33.20 -5.22 -11.75
CA LYS A 339 -32.93 -6.60 -12.11
C LYS A 339 -32.40 -6.68 -13.52
N VAL A 340 -31.32 -7.47 -13.74
CA VAL A 340 -30.73 -7.70 -15.04
C VAL A 340 -30.54 -9.17 -15.24
N TYR A 341 -30.93 -9.67 -16.40
CA TYR A 341 -30.56 -10.98 -16.90
C TYR A 341 -29.49 -10.84 -17.96
N PHE A 342 -28.43 -11.63 -17.82
CA PHE A 342 -27.27 -11.54 -18.69
C PHE A 342 -27.14 -12.79 -19.57
N ASP A 343 -26.59 -12.55 -20.76
CA ASP A 343 -26.06 -13.59 -21.65
C ASP A 343 -24.66 -13.22 -22.11
N GLY A 344 -23.82 -14.23 -22.39
CA GLY A 344 -22.47 -14.02 -22.85
C GLY A 344 -21.41 -14.21 -21.76
N GLY A 345 -20.29 -13.51 -21.87
CA GLY A 345 -19.22 -13.63 -20.91
C GLY A 345 -17.98 -12.80 -21.20
N GLU A 346 -17.06 -12.87 -20.25
CA GLU A 346 -15.81 -12.11 -20.22
C GLU A 346 -14.63 -13.04 -19.95
N ARG A 347 -13.53 -12.78 -20.62
CA ARG A 347 -12.26 -13.44 -20.37
C ARG A 347 -11.11 -12.44 -20.45
N ASP A 348 -10.32 -12.38 -19.38
CA ASP A 348 -9.15 -11.55 -19.29
C ASP A 348 -7.92 -12.36 -18.97
N CYS A 349 -6.83 -12.00 -19.60
CA CYS A 349 -5.52 -12.61 -19.37
C CYS A 349 -4.46 -11.52 -19.24
N PHE A 350 -3.75 -11.53 -18.10
CA PHE A 350 -2.66 -10.61 -17.84
C PHE A 350 -1.40 -11.42 -17.52
N ARG A 351 -0.40 -11.33 -18.38
CA ARG A 351 0.89 -11.99 -18.18
C ARG A 351 1.97 -10.96 -18.01
N THR A 352 2.68 -11.01 -16.91
CA THR A 352 3.80 -10.12 -16.60
C THR A 352 5.04 -10.93 -16.31
N ASN A 353 6.13 -10.58 -16.97
CA ASN A 353 7.45 -11.14 -16.73
C ASN A 353 8.37 -9.98 -16.38
N PHE A 354 9.19 -10.14 -15.36
CA PHE A 354 10.23 -9.18 -15.04
C PHE A 354 11.53 -9.87 -14.65
N ALA A 355 12.61 -9.21 -14.94
CA ALA A 355 13.95 -9.62 -14.54
C ALA A 355 14.79 -8.38 -14.27
N ALA A 356 15.64 -8.47 -13.26
CA ALA A 356 16.59 -7.44 -12.91
C ALA A 356 17.90 -8.03 -12.44
N ALA A 357 18.99 -7.41 -12.81
CA ALA A 357 20.33 -7.74 -12.37
C ALA A 357 20.98 -6.49 -11.76
N SER A 358 21.57 -6.64 -10.60
CA SER A 358 22.30 -5.56 -9.91
C SER A 358 23.73 -6.01 -9.61
N LEU A 359 24.68 -5.17 -9.93
CA LEU A 359 26.11 -5.35 -9.62
C LEU A 359 26.56 -4.19 -8.76
N THR A 360 27.03 -4.47 -7.55
CA THR A 360 27.54 -3.45 -6.62
C THR A 360 29.04 -3.65 -6.41
N HIS A 361 29.79 -2.57 -6.56
CA HIS A 361 31.21 -2.50 -6.20
C HIS A 361 31.40 -1.55 -5.02
N HIS A 362 32.06 -2.03 -3.97
CA HIS A 362 32.49 -1.24 -2.82
C HIS A 362 33.95 -0.87 -2.97
N PHE A 363 34.23 0.42 -3.19
CA PHE A 363 35.62 0.93 -3.29
C PHE A 363 36.31 0.90 -1.92
N ILE A 364 35.57 1.39 -0.93
CA ILE A 364 35.88 1.36 0.50
C ILE A 364 34.59 1.04 1.26
N ASP A 365 34.68 0.74 2.55
CA ASP A 365 33.51 0.36 3.37
C ASP A 365 32.33 1.35 3.35
N ARG A 366 32.59 2.61 2.98
CA ARG A 366 31.59 3.71 2.98
C ARG A 366 31.28 4.25 1.59
N THR A 367 31.85 3.69 0.53
CA THR A 367 31.67 4.17 -0.84
C THR A 367 31.36 3.01 -1.78
N TYR A 368 30.24 3.12 -2.48
CA TYR A 368 29.79 2.07 -3.40
C TYR A 368 29.27 2.65 -4.72
N LEU A 369 29.32 1.83 -5.75
CA LEU A 369 28.67 2.04 -7.03
C LEU A 369 27.85 0.80 -7.37
N THR A 370 26.56 0.99 -7.66
CA THR A 370 25.65 -0.07 -8.08
C THR A 370 25.17 0.19 -9.50
N GLY A 371 25.42 -0.73 -10.41
CA GLY A 371 24.81 -0.78 -11.73
C GLY A 371 23.62 -1.74 -11.72
N ARG A 372 22.52 -1.37 -12.37
CA ARG A 372 21.30 -2.19 -12.49
C ARG A 372 20.82 -2.23 -13.92
N LEU A 373 20.35 -3.40 -14.34
CA LEU A 373 19.64 -3.60 -15.59
C LEU A 373 18.29 -4.22 -15.27
N THR A 374 17.22 -3.75 -15.90
CA THR A 374 15.86 -4.23 -15.68
C THR A 374 15.14 -4.47 -16.99
N ALA A 375 14.31 -5.49 -17.04
CA ALA A 375 13.44 -5.80 -18.15
C ALA A 375 12.05 -6.19 -17.63
N PHE A 376 11.04 -5.49 -18.11
CA PHE A 376 9.64 -5.80 -17.86
C PHE A 376 8.94 -6.07 -19.19
N SER A 377 8.07 -7.08 -19.21
CA SER A 377 7.22 -7.38 -20.34
C SER A 377 5.83 -7.76 -19.82
N THR A 378 4.81 -7.04 -20.27
CA THR A 378 3.43 -7.40 -19.97
C THR A 378 2.62 -7.58 -21.26
N SER A 379 1.71 -8.56 -21.24
CA SER A 379 0.73 -8.82 -22.29
C SER A 379 -0.65 -8.91 -21.63
N GLU A 380 -1.54 -8.05 -22.07
CA GLU A 380 -2.91 -7.97 -21.57
C GLU A 380 -3.86 -8.26 -22.71
N GLU A 381 -4.85 -9.09 -22.46
CA GLU A 381 -5.92 -9.42 -23.39
C GLU A 381 -7.23 -9.43 -22.62
N GLU A 382 -8.14 -8.54 -23.03
CA GLU A 382 -9.48 -8.42 -22.46
C GLU A 382 -10.49 -8.69 -23.57
N THR A 383 -11.38 -9.64 -23.34
CA THR A 383 -12.40 -10.03 -24.32
C THR A 383 -13.73 -10.24 -23.63
N TYR A 384 -14.73 -9.52 -24.06
CA TYR A 384 -16.08 -9.68 -23.55
C TYR A 384 -17.11 -9.50 -24.66
N ASP A 385 -18.20 -10.28 -24.53
CA ASP A 385 -19.46 -10.13 -25.21
C ASP A 385 -20.53 -10.35 -24.16
N ILE A 386 -21.20 -9.29 -23.76
CA ILE A 386 -22.20 -9.33 -22.70
C ILE A 386 -23.45 -8.62 -23.21
N ARG A 387 -24.57 -9.34 -23.17
CA ARG A 387 -25.90 -8.77 -23.37
C ARG A 387 -26.61 -8.75 -22.05
N GLY A 388 -27.28 -7.63 -21.73
CA GLY A 388 -28.12 -7.48 -20.58
C GLY A 388 -29.51 -7.06 -20.96
N GLU A 389 -30.54 -7.67 -20.30
CA GLU A 389 -31.91 -7.21 -20.33
C GLU A 389 -32.31 -6.82 -18.92
N TYR A 390 -32.72 -5.58 -18.72
CA TYR A 390 -32.96 -5.04 -17.38
C TYR A 390 -34.39 -4.53 -17.19
N TRP A 391 -34.83 -4.64 -15.95
CA TRP A 391 -36.07 -4.12 -15.42
C TRP A 391 -35.81 -3.25 -14.20
N LEU A 392 -36.55 -2.16 -14.14
CA LEU A 392 -36.61 -1.31 -12.97
C LEU A 392 -38.04 -1.38 -12.42
N ASN A 393 -38.21 -1.93 -11.21
CA ASN A 393 -39.50 -2.07 -10.55
C ASN A 393 -39.61 -1.08 -9.38
N GLU A 394 -40.75 -0.41 -9.30
CA GLU A 394 -41.19 0.32 -8.12
C GLU A 394 -42.02 -0.59 -7.23
N SER A 395 -41.65 -0.69 -5.95
CA SER A 395 -42.35 -1.59 -5.02
C SER A 395 -43.80 -1.18 -4.72
N SER A 396 -44.19 0.06 -5.08
CA SER A 396 -45.54 0.59 -4.88
C SER A 396 -46.47 0.35 -6.08
N ASN A 397 -45.94 -0.02 -7.22
CA ASN A 397 -46.71 -0.29 -8.44
C ASN A 397 -46.36 -1.65 -8.98
N THR A 398 -47.34 -2.47 -9.32
CA THR A 398 -47.19 -3.75 -10.00
C THR A 398 -46.76 -3.58 -11.47
N GLU A 399 -46.67 -2.33 -11.96
CA GLU A 399 -46.22 -2.03 -13.32
C GLU A 399 -44.71 -1.90 -13.36
N GLN A 400 -44.07 -2.58 -14.27
CA GLN A 400 -42.63 -2.51 -14.50
C GLN A 400 -42.27 -1.14 -15.06
N ALA A 401 -41.54 -0.34 -14.31
CA ALA A 401 -41.23 1.05 -14.62
C ALA A 401 -40.19 1.23 -15.73
N GLY A 402 -39.61 0.21 -16.25
CA GLY A 402 -38.65 0.30 -17.34
C GLY A 402 -38.08 -1.06 -17.72
N VAL A 403 -38.13 -1.37 -19.02
CA VAL A 403 -37.49 -2.53 -19.61
C VAL A 403 -36.50 -1.99 -20.65
N GLY A 404 -35.27 -2.36 -20.52
CA GLY A 404 -34.23 -1.95 -21.45
C GLY A 404 -33.28 -3.10 -21.74
N SER A 405 -32.49 -2.95 -22.82
CA SER A 405 -31.46 -3.88 -23.16
C SER A 405 -30.19 -3.17 -23.59
N TYR A 406 -29.07 -3.82 -23.32
CA TYR A 406 -27.78 -3.34 -23.79
C TYR A 406 -26.89 -4.49 -24.25
N MET A 407 -25.89 -4.18 -25.05
CA MET A 407 -24.91 -5.14 -25.52
C MET A 407 -23.53 -4.48 -25.49
N GLU A 408 -22.60 -5.11 -24.81
CA GLU A 408 -21.21 -4.70 -24.71
C GLU A 408 -20.31 -5.67 -25.44
N HIS A 409 -19.36 -5.14 -26.18
CA HIS A 409 -18.34 -5.89 -26.90
C HIS A 409 -16.97 -5.28 -26.67
N GLY A 410 -15.97 -6.11 -26.34
CA GLY A 410 -14.59 -5.67 -26.24
C GLY A 410 -13.61 -6.72 -26.73
N ARG A 411 -12.58 -6.24 -27.43
CA ARG A 411 -11.43 -7.03 -27.92
C ARG A 411 -10.18 -6.18 -27.78
N ASP A 412 -9.61 -6.17 -26.57
CA ASP A 412 -8.50 -5.32 -26.25
C ASP A 412 -7.23 -6.14 -26.07
N ARG A 413 -6.16 -5.66 -26.64
CA ARG A 413 -4.84 -6.24 -26.52
C ARG A 413 -3.80 -5.17 -26.27
N LEU A 414 -3.02 -5.34 -25.20
CA LEU A 414 -1.90 -4.48 -24.89
C LEU A 414 -0.63 -5.32 -24.74
N ARG A 415 0.46 -4.86 -25.33
CA ARG A 415 1.79 -5.41 -25.09
C ARG A 415 2.73 -4.27 -24.75
N ALA A 416 3.30 -4.31 -23.56
CA ALA A 416 4.31 -3.36 -23.12
C ALA A 416 5.63 -4.08 -22.85
N ARG A 417 6.73 -3.48 -23.31
CA ARG A 417 8.11 -3.87 -23.01
C ARG A 417 8.83 -2.66 -22.50
N VAL A 418 9.49 -2.82 -21.36
CA VAL A 418 10.25 -1.76 -20.72
C VAL A 418 11.62 -2.28 -20.35
N LEU A 419 12.65 -1.60 -20.86
CA LEU A 419 14.03 -1.86 -20.53
C LEU A 419 14.57 -0.69 -19.72
N GLY A 420 15.28 -0.99 -18.66
CA GLY A 420 15.85 0.03 -17.80
C GLY A 420 17.31 -0.23 -17.48
N ALA A 421 18.05 0.84 -17.28
CA ALA A 421 19.41 0.83 -16.76
C ALA A 421 19.54 1.91 -15.69
N ALA A 422 20.22 1.61 -14.59
CA ALA A 422 20.42 2.57 -13.53
C ALA A 422 21.83 2.48 -12.94
N LEU A 423 22.38 3.62 -12.56
CA LEU A 423 23.62 3.73 -11.79
C LEU A 423 23.31 4.43 -10.47
N ARG A 424 23.87 3.95 -9.37
CA ARG A 424 23.73 4.51 -8.04
C ARG A 424 25.08 4.59 -7.36
N PHE A 425 25.51 5.79 -7.08
CA PHE A 425 26.70 6.07 -6.29
C PHE A 425 26.29 6.51 -4.89
N GLY A 426 26.96 6.02 -3.88
CA GLY A 426 26.75 6.46 -2.49
C GLY A 426 28.07 6.50 -1.74
N THR A 427 28.24 7.56 -0.91
CA THR A 427 29.40 7.70 -0.03
C THR A 427 29.01 8.41 1.27
N LYS A 428 29.69 8.04 2.36
CA LYS A 428 29.57 8.74 3.64
C LYS A 428 30.89 9.41 3.98
N ILE A 429 30.86 10.73 4.09
CA ILE A 429 32.02 11.57 4.45
C ILE A 429 31.67 12.37 5.68
N ALA A 430 32.31 12.06 6.80
CA ALA A 430 31.97 12.67 8.11
C ALA A 430 30.46 12.59 8.41
N SER A 431 29.79 13.73 8.55
CA SER A 431 28.36 13.86 8.83
C SER A 431 27.47 13.87 7.58
N HIS A 432 28.06 13.79 6.38
CA HIS A 432 27.37 13.83 5.09
C HIS A 432 27.16 12.43 4.53
N THR A 433 25.98 12.16 3.99
CA THR A 433 25.68 10.96 3.21
C THR A 433 25.25 11.37 1.81
N LEU A 434 26.22 11.37 0.90
CA LEU A 434 26.05 11.77 -0.48
C LEU A 434 25.53 10.58 -1.31
N GLN A 435 24.52 10.82 -2.12
CA GLN A 435 24.00 9.87 -3.09
C GLN A 435 23.77 10.54 -4.43
N ALA A 436 24.18 9.90 -5.50
CA ALA A 436 23.91 10.34 -6.85
C ALA A 436 23.50 9.16 -7.71
N GLY A 437 22.75 9.41 -8.75
CA GLY A 437 22.31 8.34 -9.63
C GLY A 437 21.84 8.82 -10.98
N PHE A 438 21.81 7.86 -11.88
CA PHE A 438 21.31 7.98 -13.22
C PHE A 438 20.29 6.88 -13.47
N ASP A 439 19.17 7.20 -14.10
CA ASP A 439 18.13 6.29 -14.55
C ASP A 439 17.90 6.47 -16.04
N PHE A 440 17.88 5.38 -16.77
CA PHE A 440 17.42 5.29 -18.14
C PHE A 440 16.30 4.27 -18.23
N GLN A 441 15.23 4.60 -18.91
CA GLN A 441 14.11 3.71 -19.18
C GLN A 441 13.66 3.90 -20.63
N HIS A 442 13.52 2.82 -21.35
CA HIS A 442 12.93 2.80 -22.68
C HIS A 442 11.68 1.93 -22.67
N GLU A 443 10.54 2.52 -23.04
CA GLU A 443 9.25 1.85 -23.10
C GLU A 443 8.75 1.75 -24.53
N LYS A 444 8.22 0.56 -24.87
CA LYS A 444 7.53 0.30 -26.12
C LYS A 444 6.20 -0.36 -25.82
N ILE A 445 5.12 0.37 -26.08
CA ILE A 445 3.74 -0.07 -25.81
C ILE A 445 3.02 -0.16 -27.13
N ARG A 446 2.38 -1.29 -27.38
CA ARG A 446 1.47 -1.49 -28.50
C ARG A 446 0.12 -1.85 -27.97
N GLU A 447 -0.88 -1.11 -28.35
CA GLU A 447 -2.25 -1.32 -27.94
C GLU A 447 -3.16 -1.41 -29.17
N ARG A 448 -4.14 -2.28 -29.08
CA ARG A 448 -5.23 -2.36 -30.02
C ARG A 448 -6.51 -2.54 -29.23
N ALA A 449 -7.43 -1.61 -29.38
CA ALA A 449 -8.72 -1.65 -28.73
C ALA A 449 -9.84 -1.64 -29.77
N ARG A 450 -10.84 -2.47 -29.53
CA ARG A 450 -12.10 -2.50 -30.27
C ARG A 450 -13.20 -2.73 -29.26
N GLU A 451 -13.85 -1.66 -28.90
CA GLU A 451 -14.93 -1.69 -27.93
C GLU A 451 -16.15 -1.00 -28.54
N TRP A 452 -17.30 -1.52 -28.26
CA TRP A 452 -18.55 -0.82 -28.55
C TRP A 452 -19.63 -1.23 -27.55
N GLU A 453 -20.59 -0.33 -27.39
CA GLU A 453 -21.73 -0.50 -26.51
C GLU A 453 -22.98 -0.02 -27.23
N LEU A 454 -23.97 -0.90 -27.31
CA LEU A 454 -25.28 -0.64 -27.84
C LEU A 454 -26.27 -0.59 -26.68
N HIS A 455 -27.11 0.43 -26.65
CA HIS A 455 -28.26 0.48 -25.76
C HIS A 455 -29.50 0.68 -26.58
N ASP A 456 -30.64 0.27 -26.05
CA ASP A 456 -31.90 0.69 -26.60
C ASP A 456 -32.10 2.21 -26.41
N SER A 457 -33.04 2.76 -27.12
CA SER A 457 -33.24 4.20 -27.14
C SER A 457 -33.86 4.74 -25.84
N MET A 458 -34.36 3.89 -24.98
CA MET A 458 -34.94 4.28 -23.67
C MET A 458 -33.90 4.91 -22.75
N ASP A 459 -32.63 4.48 -22.87
CA ASP A 459 -31.60 4.90 -21.92
C ASP A 459 -31.00 6.29 -22.22
N TYR A 460 -30.97 6.75 -23.51
CA TYR A 460 -30.10 7.87 -23.85
C TYR A 460 -30.55 8.79 -24.93
N THR A 461 -31.64 8.47 -25.67
CA THR A 461 -32.02 9.26 -26.86
C THR A 461 -33.51 9.51 -26.94
N LEU A 462 -33.88 10.74 -27.25
CA LEU A 462 -35.21 11.09 -27.67
C LEU A 462 -35.17 11.48 -29.18
N PRO A 463 -36.09 11.03 -30.00
CA PRO A 463 -37.23 10.19 -29.65
C PRO A 463 -36.87 8.71 -29.42
N TYR A 464 -37.68 8.00 -28.62
CA TYR A 464 -37.56 6.57 -28.36
C TYR A 464 -37.79 5.77 -29.67
N ASP A 465 -36.94 4.77 -29.89
CA ASP A 465 -37.06 3.85 -31.01
C ASP A 465 -37.03 2.40 -30.46
N PRO A 466 -38.17 1.71 -30.40
CA PRO A 466 -38.28 0.39 -29.78
C PRO A 466 -37.61 -0.72 -30.60
N ASP A 467 -37.35 -0.47 -31.89
CA ASP A 467 -36.88 -1.47 -32.84
C ASP A 467 -35.37 -1.42 -33.07
N MET A 468 -34.65 -0.43 -32.48
CA MET A 468 -33.26 -0.21 -32.78
C MET A 468 -32.37 0.02 -31.56
N LEU A 469 -31.32 -0.81 -31.40
CA LEU A 469 -30.21 -0.53 -30.49
C LEU A 469 -29.28 0.50 -31.13
N ARG A 470 -28.81 1.46 -30.30
CA ARG A 470 -27.94 2.54 -30.81
C ARG A 470 -26.56 2.44 -30.21
N PHE A 471 -25.55 2.79 -30.98
CA PHE A 471 -24.20 2.96 -30.44
C PHE A 471 -24.16 4.17 -29.51
N ILE A 472 -23.90 3.92 -28.23
CA ILE A 472 -23.65 4.96 -27.25
C ILE A 472 -22.16 5.16 -27.00
N TYR A 473 -21.39 4.13 -27.31
CA TYR A 473 -19.94 4.13 -27.23
C TYR A 473 -19.35 3.29 -28.38
N CYS A 474 -18.31 3.80 -28.98
CA CYS A 474 -17.53 3.07 -29.98
C CYS A 474 -16.08 3.55 -29.91
N LEU A 475 -15.15 2.62 -29.59
CA LEU A 475 -13.73 2.88 -29.60
C LEU A 475 -13.04 1.92 -30.56
N ARG A 476 -12.30 2.49 -31.51
CA ARG A 476 -11.40 1.71 -32.36
C ARG A 476 -10.04 2.39 -32.38
N SER A 477 -9.06 1.79 -31.75
CA SER A 477 -7.70 2.34 -31.76
C SER A 477 -6.64 1.27 -32.04
N SER A 478 -5.54 1.69 -32.62
CA SER A 478 -4.35 0.85 -32.82
C SER A 478 -3.12 1.73 -32.69
N ASP A 479 -2.57 1.76 -31.49
CA ASP A 479 -1.53 2.71 -31.10
C ASP A 479 -0.19 2.02 -30.85
N SER A 480 0.88 2.73 -31.16
CA SER A 480 2.24 2.34 -30.82
C SER A 480 2.98 3.52 -30.19
N ILE A 481 3.32 3.36 -28.93
CA ILE A 481 4.08 4.34 -28.15
C ILE A 481 5.50 3.81 -28.01
N SER A 482 6.48 4.65 -28.33
CA SER A 482 7.89 4.39 -28.09
C SER A 482 8.49 5.65 -27.49
N SER A 483 8.93 5.57 -26.25
CA SER A 483 9.52 6.71 -25.55
C SER A 483 10.65 6.30 -24.62
N SER A 484 11.54 7.26 -24.35
CA SER A 484 12.65 7.09 -23.41
C SER A 484 12.58 8.14 -22.32
N ARG A 485 12.92 7.73 -21.12
CA ARG A 485 13.03 8.61 -19.95
C ARG A 485 14.44 8.54 -19.42
N LEU A 486 15.02 9.70 -19.19
CA LEU A 486 16.34 9.88 -18.58
C LEU A 486 16.15 10.65 -17.29
N ALA A 487 16.82 10.24 -16.23
CA ALA A 487 16.83 11.02 -15.01
C ALA A 487 18.21 10.99 -14.35
N LEU A 488 18.60 12.13 -13.81
CA LEU A 488 19.79 12.32 -13.00
C LEU A 488 19.36 12.84 -11.64
N PHE A 489 19.93 12.35 -10.57
CA PHE A 489 19.74 12.95 -9.26
C PHE A 489 21.03 13.03 -8.46
N ALA A 490 21.09 14.00 -7.59
CA ALA A 490 22.10 14.13 -6.55
C ALA A 490 21.44 14.61 -5.27
N GLN A 491 21.80 14.01 -4.15
CA GLN A 491 21.29 14.40 -2.83
C GLN A 491 22.34 14.21 -1.75
N ASP A 492 22.21 15.01 -0.69
CA ASP A 492 22.99 14.86 0.53
C ASP A 492 22.07 14.82 1.74
N ALA A 493 22.36 13.92 2.65
CA ALA A 493 21.77 13.88 3.98
C ALA A 493 22.83 14.30 4.99
N TRP A 494 22.74 15.53 5.44
CA TRP A 494 23.68 16.16 6.37
C TRP A 494 23.14 16.08 7.80
N ARG A 495 23.90 15.44 8.67
CA ARG A 495 23.61 15.32 10.08
C ARG A 495 24.38 16.37 10.87
N ILE A 496 23.68 17.31 11.51
CA ILE A 496 24.24 18.44 12.24
C ILE A 496 23.89 18.29 13.71
N GLN A 497 24.90 18.24 14.58
CA GLN A 497 24.69 18.27 16.01
C GLN A 497 24.87 19.69 16.53
N SER A 498 23.85 20.20 17.23
CA SER A 498 23.84 21.55 17.78
C SER A 498 23.39 21.55 19.24
N LYS A 499 23.48 22.69 19.92
CA LYS A 499 22.97 22.89 21.29
C LYS A 499 21.44 22.71 21.36
N VAL A 500 20.73 22.99 20.28
CA VAL A 500 19.28 22.86 20.18
C VAL A 500 18.87 21.38 20.05
N GLY A 501 19.61 20.61 19.25
CA GLY A 501 19.31 19.23 18.99
C GLY A 501 20.11 18.66 17.83
N LEU A 502 19.73 17.45 17.43
CA LEU A 502 20.23 16.77 16.26
C LEU A 502 19.35 17.12 15.06
N TRP A 503 19.94 17.81 14.08
CA TRP A 503 19.30 18.11 12.81
C TRP A 503 19.69 17.07 11.74
N ASN A 504 18.73 16.69 10.94
CA ASN A 504 18.96 15.89 9.74
C ASN A 504 18.41 16.68 8.55
N LEU A 505 19.32 17.27 7.76
CA LEU A 505 18.98 18.06 6.59
C LEU A 505 19.22 17.20 5.35
N THR A 506 18.16 16.86 4.63
CA THR A 506 18.28 16.14 3.34
C THR A 506 17.83 17.06 2.23
N TYR A 507 18.74 17.38 1.34
CA TYR A 507 18.47 18.19 0.16
C TYR A 507 18.98 17.49 -1.09
N GLY A 508 18.28 17.69 -2.17
CA GLY A 508 18.61 17.00 -3.42
C GLY A 508 17.91 17.61 -4.62
N LEU A 509 18.41 17.23 -5.74
CA LEU A 509 17.99 17.69 -7.03
C LEU A 509 17.79 16.49 -7.95
N ARG A 510 16.69 16.51 -8.70
CA ARG A 510 16.44 15.57 -9.78
C ARG A 510 16.16 16.30 -11.08
N LEU A 511 16.82 15.89 -12.15
CA LEU A 511 16.59 16.34 -13.52
C LEU A 511 16.03 15.16 -14.30
N SER A 512 14.87 15.33 -14.95
CA SER A 512 14.22 14.28 -15.74
C SER A 512 13.95 14.79 -17.15
N HIS A 513 14.24 13.98 -18.15
CA HIS A 513 13.96 14.25 -19.56
C HIS A 513 13.08 13.16 -20.14
N TRP A 514 12.02 13.55 -20.86
CA TRP A 514 11.10 12.64 -21.53
C TRP A 514 11.08 12.88 -23.04
N SER A 515 11.43 11.85 -23.80
CA SER A 515 11.59 11.97 -25.26
C SER A 515 10.26 12.07 -26.03
N TRP A 516 9.12 11.80 -25.38
CA TRP A 516 7.82 11.85 -26.04
C TRP A 516 7.42 13.24 -26.51
N ASN A 517 7.60 14.23 -25.65
CA ASN A 517 7.31 15.65 -25.89
C ASN A 517 8.56 16.54 -25.80
N GLY A 518 9.74 15.96 -25.52
CA GLY A 518 11.01 16.69 -25.40
C GLY A 518 11.17 17.51 -24.12
N GLU A 519 10.28 17.35 -23.11
CA GLU A 519 10.36 18.14 -21.88
C GLU A 519 11.52 17.73 -20.99
N THR A 520 12.11 18.76 -20.35
CA THR A 520 13.13 18.56 -19.31
C THR A 520 12.67 19.24 -18.04
N LEU A 521 12.63 18.49 -16.94
CA LEU A 521 12.02 18.87 -15.68
C LEU A 521 13.04 18.93 -14.57
N PHE A 522 12.94 19.94 -13.72
CA PHE A 522 13.83 20.22 -12.62
C PHE A 522 13.09 20.10 -11.28
N SER A 523 13.51 19.17 -10.43
CA SER A 523 12.81 18.76 -9.20
C SER A 523 13.69 18.93 -7.97
N PRO A 524 13.83 20.15 -7.39
CA PRO A 524 14.48 20.34 -6.12
C PRO A 524 13.61 19.81 -4.99
N ARG A 525 14.24 19.19 -4.00
CA ARG A 525 13.59 18.60 -2.81
C ARG A 525 14.41 18.88 -1.57
N LEU A 526 13.72 19.20 -0.48
CA LEU A 526 14.32 19.52 0.81
C LEU A 526 13.50 18.86 1.92
N SER A 527 14.15 18.22 2.87
CA SER A 527 13.55 17.82 4.12
C SER A 527 14.46 18.12 5.30
N VAL A 528 13.84 18.54 6.40
CA VAL A 528 14.53 18.90 7.65
C VAL A 528 13.88 18.13 8.77
N GLY A 529 14.68 17.36 9.49
CA GLY A 529 14.28 16.69 10.73
C GLY A 529 15.03 17.27 11.92
N LEU A 530 14.34 17.48 13.03
CA LEU A 530 14.91 17.95 14.29
C LEU A 530 14.53 17.04 15.44
N LEU A 531 15.54 16.58 16.16
CA LEU A 531 15.40 15.94 17.46
C LEU A 531 15.94 16.87 18.53
N PRO A 532 15.09 17.56 19.33
CA PRO A 532 15.52 18.51 20.33
C PRO A 532 16.26 17.84 21.49
N THR A 533 17.39 18.40 21.93
CA THR A 533 18.15 17.90 23.08
C THR A 533 17.38 17.98 24.40
N LYS A 534 16.64 19.10 24.60
CA LYS A 534 15.89 19.34 25.83
C LYS A 534 14.54 18.60 25.90
N ALA A 535 14.04 18.15 24.78
CA ALA A 535 12.76 17.47 24.66
C ALA A 535 12.87 16.26 23.70
N PRO A 536 13.65 15.21 24.04
CA PRO A 536 13.97 14.08 23.16
C PRO A 536 12.76 13.19 22.83
N GLN A 537 11.64 13.38 23.51
CA GLN A 537 10.36 12.73 23.20
C GLN A 537 9.70 13.30 21.93
N TRP A 538 10.08 14.50 21.50
CA TRP A 538 9.59 15.14 20.28
C TRP A 538 10.55 14.95 19.11
N THR A 539 9.98 14.76 17.93
CA THR A 539 10.70 14.83 16.66
C THR A 539 9.88 15.70 15.71
N PHE A 540 10.50 16.71 15.10
CA PHE A 540 9.85 17.58 14.13
C PHE A 540 10.38 17.31 12.73
N ARG A 541 9.50 17.40 11.73
CA ARG A 541 9.83 17.22 10.31
C ARG A 541 9.19 18.30 9.46
N LEU A 542 9.96 18.83 8.52
CA LEU A 542 9.46 19.69 7.46
C LEU A 542 9.97 19.13 6.13
N ALA A 543 9.13 19.10 5.11
CA ALA A 543 9.54 18.71 3.77
C ALA A 543 8.83 19.53 2.70
N THR A 544 9.58 19.87 1.66
CA THR A 544 9.05 20.55 0.47
C THR A 544 9.77 20.07 -0.78
N GLY A 545 9.13 20.20 -1.92
CA GLY A 545 9.76 19.83 -3.19
C GLY A 545 8.80 19.85 -4.36
N PHE A 546 9.41 19.74 -5.54
CA PHE A 546 8.72 19.63 -6.81
C PHE A 546 8.68 18.15 -7.22
N TYR A 547 7.51 17.69 -7.61
CA TYR A 547 7.25 16.32 -8.03
C TYR A 547 6.52 16.36 -9.37
N TYR A 548 7.06 15.66 -10.35
CA TYR A 548 6.46 15.55 -11.68
C TYR A 548 6.12 14.09 -11.97
N GLN A 549 5.09 13.89 -12.76
CA GLN A 549 4.69 12.59 -13.23
C GLN A 549 4.37 12.65 -14.71
N ALA A 550 5.14 11.93 -15.52
CA ALA A 550 4.83 11.78 -16.93
C ALA A 550 3.55 10.94 -17.09
N PRO A 551 2.68 11.32 -18.03
CA PRO A 551 1.46 10.57 -18.32
C PRO A 551 1.74 9.10 -18.66
N PHE A 552 0.86 8.22 -18.28
CA PHE A 552 0.88 6.84 -18.72
C PHE A 552 0.05 6.66 -19.99
N TYR A 553 0.09 5.49 -20.62
CA TYR A 553 -0.39 5.27 -21.97
C TYR A 553 -1.89 5.62 -22.18
N LYS A 554 -2.77 5.41 -21.20
CA LYS A 554 -4.19 5.79 -21.32
C LYS A 554 -4.40 7.31 -21.27
N GLU A 555 -3.58 8.02 -20.51
CA GLU A 555 -3.61 9.49 -20.42
C GLU A 555 -3.12 10.18 -21.69
N LEU A 556 -2.36 9.46 -22.56
CA LEU A 556 -1.88 10.00 -23.84
C LEU A 556 -2.97 10.08 -24.91
N LYS A 557 -4.11 9.47 -24.70
CA LYS A 557 -5.19 9.39 -25.69
C LYS A 557 -6.13 10.58 -25.58
N ASP A 558 -6.19 11.35 -26.65
CA ASP A 558 -7.11 12.47 -26.82
C ASP A 558 -8.21 12.08 -27.81
N THR A 559 -9.46 12.28 -27.42
CA THR A 559 -10.61 12.03 -28.27
C THR A 559 -11.00 13.32 -29.01
N VAL A 560 -10.87 13.31 -30.30
CA VAL A 560 -11.21 14.45 -31.17
C VAL A 560 -12.40 14.07 -32.03
N MET A 561 -13.42 14.95 -32.12
CA MET A 561 -14.55 14.74 -33.00
C MET A 561 -14.15 15.17 -34.43
N VAL A 562 -14.17 14.23 -35.36
CA VAL A 562 -13.91 14.46 -36.78
C VAL A 562 -15.19 14.10 -37.57
N ASN A 563 -15.83 15.08 -38.15
CA ASN A 563 -17.09 14.89 -38.92
C ASN A 563 -18.20 14.15 -38.12
N GLY A 564 -18.27 14.42 -36.79
CA GLY A 564 -19.27 13.80 -35.92
C GLY A 564 -18.89 12.40 -35.40
N VAL A 565 -17.72 11.87 -35.79
CA VAL A 565 -17.20 10.59 -35.30
C VAL A 565 -16.05 10.84 -34.31
N ALA A 566 -16.06 10.13 -33.20
CA ALA A 566 -14.97 10.17 -32.22
C ALA A 566 -13.73 9.47 -32.81
N ASP A 567 -12.64 10.21 -32.97
CA ASP A 567 -11.33 9.69 -33.37
C ASP A 567 -10.36 9.83 -32.22
N VAL A 568 -9.70 8.74 -31.85
CA VAL A 568 -8.74 8.69 -30.72
C VAL A 568 -7.33 8.85 -31.26
N ARG A 569 -6.66 9.90 -30.83
CA ARG A 569 -5.29 10.23 -31.26
C ARG A 569 -4.35 10.34 -30.08
N LEU A 570 -3.10 9.92 -30.29
CA LEU A 570 -2.04 10.13 -29.29
C LEU A 570 -1.61 11.61 -29.26
N ASN A 571 -1.77 12.23 -28.08
CA ASN A 571 -1.38 13.62 -27.87
C ASN A 571 0.13 13.74 -27.67
N ARG A 572 0.83 14.36 -28.62
CA ARG A 572 2.28 14.60 -28.58
C ARG A 572 2.67 15.84 -27.77
N HIS A 573 1.73 16.71 -27.46
CA HIS A 573 1.95 17.97 -26.75
C HIS A 573 1.58 17.88 -25.27
N ILE A 574 1.17 16.72 -24.81
CA ILE A 574 0.82 16.48 -23.40
C ILE A 574 2.05 16.65 -22.51
N ARG A 575 1.88 17.30 -21.36
CA ARG A 575 2.96 17.58 -20.41
C ARG A 575 2.87 16.68 -19.21
N SER A 576 3.99 16.53 -18.51
CA SER A 576 4.01 15.92 -17.18
C SER A 576 3.18 16.71 -16.19
N GLN A 577 2.40 16.01 -15.41
CA GLN A 577 1.63 16.58 -14.29
C GLN A 577 2.60 16.99 -13.17
N ARG A 578 2.28 18.02 -12.41
CA ARG A 578 3.16 18.59 -11.39
C ARG A 578 2.43 18.74 -10.05
N SER A 579 3.13 18.37 -8.98
CA SER A 579 2.75 18.61 -7.60
C SER A 579 3.87 19.29 -6.83
N ILE A 580 3.59 20.38 -6.10
CA ILE A 580 4.53 21.00 -5.16
C ILE A 580 4.04 20.65 -3.76
N HIS A 581 4.88 19.99 -2.97
CA HIS A 581 4.53 19.55 -1.63
C HIS A 581 5.05 20.49 -0.55
N PHE A 582 4.22 20.72 0.46
CA PHE A 582 4.58 21.29 1.76
C PHE A 582 4.06 20.35 2.83
N VAL A 583 4.94 19.79 3.63
CA VAL A 583 4.61 18.83 4.67
C VAL A 583 5.27 19.25 5.97
N ALA A 584 4.52 19.32 7.04
CA ALA A 584 5.00 19.57 8.39
C ALA A 584 4.50 18.48 9.32
N GLY A 585 5.40 17.84 10.07
CA GLY A 585 5.05 16.74 10.94
C GLY A 585 5.76 16.79 12.28
N ALA A 586 5.14 16.20 13.29
CA ALA A 586 5.70 16.02 14.61
C ALA A 586 5.36 14.63 15.16
N ASP A 587 6.33 13.99 15.79
CA ASP A 587 6.13 12.79 16.60
C ASP A 587 6.33 13.11 18.06
N TYR A 588 5.45 12.57 18.90
CA TYR A 588 5.56 12.61 20.34
C TYR A 588 5.60 11.18 20.88
N ASN A 589 6.75 10.78 21.45
CA ASN A 589 6.95 9.50 22.07
C ASN A 589 6.68 9.61 23.57
N PHE A 590 5.78 8.79 24.10
CA PHE A 590 5.39 8.83 25.51
C PHE A 590 5.15 7.42 26.05
N ARG A 591 5.01 7.32 27.35
CA ARG A 591 4.60 6.08 28.01
C ARG A 591 3.22 6.25 28.61
N TRP A 592 2.34 5.29 28.31
CA TRP A 592 1.03 5.19 28.91
C TRP A 592 0.87 3.79 29.51
N ALA A 593 0.44 3.73 30.79
CA ALA A 593 0.39 2.48 31.56
C ALA A 593 1.72 1.66 31.52
N GLY A 594 2.88 2.35 31.52
CA GLY A 594 4.21 1.75 31.47
C GLY A 594 4.65 1.25 30.08
N ARG A 595 3.83 1.43 29.02
CA ARG A 595 4.07 0.94 27.66
C ARG A 595 4.45 2.06 26.70
N PRO A 596 5.23 1.79 25.65
CA PRO A 596 5.63 2.79 24.69
C PRO A 596 4.52 3.12 23.72
N PHE A 597 4.27 4.41 23.52
CA PHE A 597 3.35 4.95 22.53
C PHE A 597 4.01 6.05 21.72
N ARG A 598 3.58 6.22 20.49
CA ARG A 598 3.94 7.32 19.62
C ARG A 598 2.69 7.93 19.01
N LEU A 599 2.54 9.23 19.19
CA LEU A 599 1.56 10.04 18.47
C LEU A 599 2.28 10.78 17.34
N THR A 600 1.89 10.54 16.11
CA THR A 600 2.36 11.25 14.92
C THR A 600 1.26 12.17 14.44
N GLY A 601 1.58 13.44 14.18
CA GLY A 601 0.71 14.39 13.51
C GLY A 601 1.41 14.99 12.30
N GLU A 602 0.75 15.05 11.15
CA GLU A 602 1.27 15.67 9.94
C GLU A 602 0.21 16.55 9.28
N ALA A 603 0.58 17.78 8.92
CA ALA A 603 -0.20 18.67 8.07
C ALA A 603 0.48 18.77 6.70
N TYR A 604 -0.32 18.78 5.64
CA TYR A 604 0.21 18.87 4.29
C TYR A 604 -0.64 19.76 3.38
N TYR A 605 0.05 20.35 2.41
CA TYR A 605 -0.54 21.09 1.31
C TYR A 605 0.19 20.75 0.01
N LYS A 606 -0.55 20.34 -1.01
CA LYS A 606 -0.03 20.02 -2.35
C LYS A 606 -0.66 20.99 -3.36
N LEU A 607 0.16 21.72 -4.10
CA LEU A 607 -0.27 22.52 -5.25
C LEU A 607 -0.14 21.66 -6.50
N LEU A 608 -1.25 21.48 -7.21
CA LEU A 608 -1.35 20.62 -8.38
C LEU A 608 -1.52 21.49 -9.64
N SER A 609 -0.73 21.19 -10.66
CA SER A 609 -0.82 21.87 -11.97
C SER A 609 -0.59 20.90 -13.11
N ASP A 610 -1.01 21.33 -14.31
CA ASP A 610 -0.93 20.53 -15.53
C ASP A 610 -1.60 19.15 -15.38
N LEU A 611 -2.69 19.08 -14.59
CA LEU A 611 -3.42 17.84 -14.35
C LEU A 611 -4.14 17.35 -15.62
N ILE A 612 -4.15 16.04 -15.79
CA ILE A 612 -4.94 15.32 -16.77
C ILE A 612 -6.15 14.72 -16.05
N PRO A 613 -7.32 15.35 -16.11
CA PRO A 613 -8.48 14.83 -15.41
C PRO A 613 -8.99 13.52 -16.01
N TYR A 614 -9.70 12.78 -15.17
CA TYR A 614 -10.48 11.63 -15.61
C TYR A 614 -11.88 11.67 -15.01
N THR A 615 -12.79 10.93 -15.61
CA THR A 615 -14.12 10.65 -15.08
C THR A 615 -14.29 9.16 -14.92
N VAL A 616 -15.21 8.78 -14.05
CA VAL A 616 -15.62 7.38 -13.88
C VAL A 616 -16.99 7.25 -14.56
N ASP A 617 -17.03 6.50 -15.65
CA ASP A 617 -18.28 6.16 -16.36
C ASP A 617 -18.57 4.69 -16.09
N ASN A 618 -19.63 4.43 -15.33
CA ASN A 618 -19.91 3.13 -14.73
C ASN A 618 -18.70 2.63 -13.92
N MET A 619 -17.84 1.82 -14.49
CA MET A 619 -16.62 1.32 -13.88
C MET A 619 -15.37 1.62 -14.70
N ARG A 620 -15.52 2.33 -15.82
CA ARG A 620 -14.44 2.70 -16.72
C ARG A 620 -13.84 4.03 -16.30
N LEU A 621 -12.51 4.12 -16.30
CA LEU A 621 -11.78 5.37 -16.16
C LEU A 621 -11.57 5.99 -17.54
N VAL A 622 -12.21 7.13 -17.77
CA VAL A 622 -12.11 7.87 -19.05
C VAL A 622 -11.24 9.10 -18.83
N TYR A 623 -10.05 9.11 -19.41
CA TYR A 623 -9.09 10.21 -19.32
C TYR A 623 -9.34 11.27 -20.39
N TYR A 624 -9.12 12.54 -20.05
CA TYR A 624 -9.30 13.65 -20.97
C TYR A 624 -8.17 13.78 -22.01
N GLY A 625 -7.03 13.12 -21.81
CA GLY A 625 -5.89 13.17 -22.74
C GLY A 625 -5.22 14.53 -22.89
N ARG A 626 -5.54 15.50 -22.04
CA ARG A 626 -5.05 16.88 -22.08
C ARG A 626 -4.82 17.45 -20.69
N ASN A 627 -3.81 18.32 -20.56
CA ASN A 627 -3.54 19.06 -19.32
C ASN A 627 -4.49 20.26 -19.18
N VAL A 628 -5.72 20.01 -18.72
CA VAL A 628 -6.77 21.04 -18.67
C VAL A 628 -7.16 21.45 -17.26
N ALA A 629 -6.51 20.91 -16.23
CA ALA A 629 -6.88 21.20 -14.87
C ALA A 629 -5.68 21.60 -14.01
N LYS A 630 -5.98 22.33 -12.93
CA LYS A 630 -5.10 22.63 -11.80
C LYS A 630 -5.87 22.43 -10.51
N GLY A 631 -5.17 22.18 -9.41
CA GLY A 631 -5.87 21.87 -8.18
C GLY A 631 -5.01 21.99 -6.93
N TYR A 632 -5.53 21.46 -5.86
CA TYR A 632 -4.82 21.32 -4.60
C TYR A 632 -5.29 20.08 -3.83
N ALA A 633 -4.45 19.58 -2.94
CA ALA A 633 -4.81 18.64 -1.90
C ALA A 633 -4.24 19.14 -0.57
N ALA A 634 -5.08 19.24 0.44
CA ALA A 634 -4.70 19.71 1.77
C ALA A 634 -5.32 18.81 2.84
N GLY A 635 -4.61 18.62 3.94
CA GLY A 635 -5.14 17.79 5.01
C GLY A 635 -4.24 17.70 6.22
N ILE A 636 -4.77 16.98 7.23
CA ILE A 636 -4.09 16.69 8.49
C ILE A 636 -4.26 15.20 8.78
N ASP A 637 -3.16 14.55 9.09
CA ASP A 637 -3.08 13.13 9.40
C ASP A 637 -2.62 12.94 10.84
N PHE A 638 -3.27 12.03 11.57
CA PHE A 638 -2.87 11.60 12.91
C PHE A 638 -2.72 10.08 12.96
N LYS A 639 -1.72 9.61 13.68
CA LYS A 639 -1.51 8.19 13.97
C LYS A 639 -1.08 8.00 15.41
N LEU A 640 -1.85 7.26 16.17
CA LEU A 640 -1.45 6.75 17.47
C LEU A 640 -1.00 5.30 17.29
N TYR A 641 0.26 5.05 17.54
CA TYR A 641 0.91 3.74 17.43
C TYR A 641 1.49 3.34 18.80
N GLY A 642 1.37 2.07 19.17
CA GLY A 642 1.98 1.61 20.41
C GLY A 642 1.59 0.19 20.81
N GLU A 643 2.11 -0.23 21.95
CA GLU A 643 1.79 -1.50 22.60
C GLU A 643 0.54 -1.35 23.47
N PHE A 644 -0.65 -1.43 22.87
CA PHE A 644 -1.89 -1.48 23.62
C PHE A 644 -1.97 -2.76 24.49
N VAL A 645 -1.37 -3.84 23.98
CA VAL A 645 -1.18 -5.11 24.66
C VAL A 645 0.30 -5.48 24.64
N PRO A 646 0.90 -5.95 25.73
CA PRO A 646 2.32 -6.27 25.78
C PRO A 646 2.76 -7.24 24.69
N GLY A 647 3.76 -6.83 23.88
CA GLY A 647 4.33 -7.64 22.81
C GLY A 647 3.58 -7.61 21.47
N THR A 648 2.52 -6.79 21.33
CA THR A 648 1.80 -6.56 20.09
C THR A 648 1.85 -5.09 19.68
N ASP A 649 1.95 -4.85 18.39
CA ASP A 649 1.88 -3.53 17.80
C ASP A 649 0.45 -3.26 17.33
N SER A 650 -0.12 -2.12 17.71
CA SER A 650 -1.45 -1.69 17.28
C SER A 650 -1.43 -0.20 16.96
N TRP A 651 -2.33 0.23 16.09
CA TRP A 651 -2.45 1.65 15.75
C TRP A 651 -3.87 2.04 15.36
N ILE A 652 -4.16 3.30 15.58
CA ILE A 652 -5.32 4.00 15.04
C ILE A 652 -4.84 5.19 14.24
N THR A 653 -5.43 5.39 13.08
CA THR A 653 -5.16 6.53 12.20
C THR A 653 -6.42 7.34 11.97
N PHE A 654 -6.26 8.64 11.86
CA PHE A 654 -7.32 9.58 11.55
C PHE A 654 -6.78 10.61 10.56
N SER A 655 -7.46 10.78 9.43
CA SER A 655 -7.10 11.73 8.40
C SER A 655 -8.27 12.59 8.01
N LEU A 656 -8.03 13.89 7.90
CA LEU A 656 -8.94 14.86 7.32
C LEU A 656 -8.29 15.45 6.08
N MET A 657 -8.99 15.42 4.95
CA MET A 657 -8.44 15.98 3.72
C MET A 657 -9.50 16.63 2.85
N ARG A 658 -9.04 17.47 1.96
CA ARG A 658 -9.82 18.03 0.87
C ARG A 658 -8.96 18.13 -0.38
N THR A 659 -9.44 17.54 -1.48
CA THR A 659 -8.79 17.66 -2.77
C THR A 659 -9.78 18.16 -3.82
N LYS A 660 -9.39 19.21 -4.52
CA LYS A 660 -10.20 19.85 -5.56
C LYS A 660 -9.37 20.13 -6.79
N GLU A 661 -10.05 20.14 -7.93
CA GLU A 661 -9.47 20.59 -9.19
C GLU A 661 -10.36 21.64 -9.85
N LYS A 662 -9.74 22.50 -10.63
CA LYS A 662 -10.41 23.54 -11.41
C LYS A 662 -10.32 23.18 -12.88
N ARG A 663 -11.50 22.91 -13.50
CA ARG A 663 -11.67 22.65 -14.92
C ARG A 663 -12.52 23.76 -15.53
N ASN A 664 -12.13 24.32 -16.66
CA ASN A 664 -12.90 25.36 -17.36
C ASN A 664 -13.42 26.48 -16.45
N GLY A 665 -12.60 26.90 -15.47
CA GLY A 665 -12.98 27.95 -14.53
C GLY A 665 -13.75 27.48 -13.28
N VAL A 666 -14.31 26.27 -13.26
CA VAL A 666 -15.15 25.74 -12.19
C VAL A 666 -14.34 24.85 -11.25
N TRP A 667 -14.48 25.06 -9.93
CA TRP A 667 -13.91 24.20 -8.91
C TRP A 667 -14.81 23.01 -8.61
N MET A 668 -14.26 21.79 -8.66
CA MET A 668 -14.95 20.56 -8.35
C MET A 668 -14.08 19.65 -7.47
N PRO A 669 -14.66 18.72 -6.69
CA PRO A 669 -13.87 17.70 -6.00
C PRO A 669 -13.16 16.80 -7.02
N ARG A 670 -11.96 16.32 -6.70
CA ARG A 670 -11.33 15.23 -7.47
C ARG A 670 -12.05 13.91 -7.18
N PRO A 671 -12.02 12.93 -8.09
CA PRO A 671 -12.61 11.60 -7.85
C PRO A 671 -12.10 10.90 -6.57
N THR A 672 -10.91 11.26 -6.12
CA THR A 672 -10.25 10.73 -4.91
C THR A 672 -10.54 11.55 -3.65
N ASP A 673 -11.43 12.55 -3.68
CA ASP A 673 -11.75 13.42 -2.54
C ASP A 673 -12.53 12.67 -1.45
N GLN A 674 -11.83 12.14 -0.47
CA GLN A 674 -12.37 11.45 0.70
C GLN A 674 -12.08 12.30 1.94
N ARG A 675 -13.09 13.05 2.43
CA ARG A 675 -12.91 14.12 3.42
C ARG A 675 -12.38 13.66 4.76
N TYR A 676 -12.74 12.43 5.18
CA TYR A 676 -12.22 11.81 6.39
C TYR A 676 -11.98 10.33 6.19
N ASN A 677 -10.98 9.81 6.89
CA ASN A 677 -10.65 8.39 6.93
C ASN A 677 -10.14 8.03 8.32
N VAL A 678 -10.72 6.99 8.91
CA VAL A 678 -10.31 6.40 10.19
C VAL A 678 -9.99 4.94 9.95
N SER A 679 -8.80 4.51 10.34
CA SER A 679 -8.42 3.10 10.29
C SER A 679 -7.89 2.65 11.65
N LEU A 680 -8.28 1.47 12.07
CA LEU A 680 -7.82 0.80 13.28
C LEU A 680 -7.22 -0.55 12.91
N PHE A 681 -6.03 -0.82 13.42
CA PHE A 681 -5.44 -2.13 13.47
C PHE A 681 -5.07 -2.45 14.91
N PHE A 682 -5.68 -3.48 15.45
CA PHE A 682 -5.49 -3.88 16.84
C PHE A 682 -5.21 -5.37 16.93
N THR A 683 -4.18 -5.72 17.67
CA THR A 683 -3.80 -7.11 17.92
C THR A 683 -3.73 -7.38 19.42
N ASP A 684 -4.30 -8.49 19.84
CA ASP A 684 -4.34 -8.93 21.22
C ASP A 684 -4.09 -10.44 21.35
N TYR A 685 -3.68 -10.85 22.54
CA TYR A 685 -3.64 -12.24 22.96
C TYR A 685 -4.80 -12.55 23.89
N PHE A 686 -5.32 -13.77 23.79
CA PHE A 686 -6.31 -14.21 24.78
C PHE A 686 -5.69 -14.23 26.21
N PRO A 687 -6.46 -13.85 27.22
CA PRO A 687 -5.98 -13.86 28.59
C PRO A 687 -5.39 -15.22 29.01
N GLY A 688 -4.19 -15.17 29.59
CA GLY A 688 -3.48 -16.36 30.07
C GLY A 688 -2.77 -17.20 29.00
N THR A 689 -2.81 -16.82 27.72
CA THR A 689 -2.12 -17.60 26.67
C THR A 689 -1.67 -16.73 25.50
N THR A 690 -0.45 -16.89 25.06
CA THR A 690 0.09 -16.29 23.83
C THR A 690 -0.12 -17.17 22.59
N ARG A 691 -0.84 -18.30 22.73
CA ARG A 691 -1.12 -19.20 21.61
C ARG A 691 -2.28 -18.71 20.75
N TRP A 692 -3.27 -18.05 21.36
CA TRP A 692 -4.39 -17.44 20.68
C TRP A 692 -4.11 -15.97 20.46
N THR A 693 -4.16 -15.54 19.21
CA THR A 693 -4.02 -14.14 18.80
C THR A 693 -5.31 -13.72 18.11
N MET A 694 -5.83 -12.59 18.51
CA MET A 694 -6.96 -11.93 17.86
C MET A 694 -6.46 -10.66 17.15
N THR A 695 -6.94 -10.40 15.96
CA THR A 695 -6.65 -9.20 15.22
C THR A 695 -7.95 -8.55 14.76
N LEU A 696 -8.07 -7.26 14.99
CA LEU A 696 -9.19 -6.44 14.56
C LEU A 696 -8.68 -5.38 13.57
N LYS A 697 -9.26 -5.34 12.39
CA LYS A 697 -9.06 -4.29 11.40
C LYS A 697 -10.38 -3.60 11.15
N ALA A 698 -10.43 -2.29 11.34
CA ALA A 698 -11.63 -1.52 11.07
C ALA A 698 -11.29 -0.31 10.18
N ALA A 699 -12.19 0.01 9.28
CA ALA A 699 -12.11 1.17 8.41
C ALA A 699 -13.45 1.92 8.39
N PHE A 700 -13.38 3.24 8.51
CA PHE A 700 -14.51 4.15 8.38
C PHE A 700 -14.05 5.37 7.58
N ALA A 701 -14.62 5.57 6.40
CA ALA A 701 -14.18 6.62 5.49
C ALA A 701 -15.37 7.30 4.79
N ASP A 702 -15.19 8.57 4.41
CA ASP A 702 -16.18 9.33 3.64
C ASP A 702 -16.42 8.66 2.29
N GLY A 703 -17.64 8.82 1.76
CA GLY A 703 -17.97 8.38 0.42
C GLY A 703 -17.22 9.20 -0.65
N LEU A 704 -16.88 8.56 -1.76
CA LEU A 704 -16.27 9.22 -2.90
C LEU A 704 -17.28 10.09 -3.66
N PRO A 705 -16.83 11.17 -4.31
CA PRO A 705 -17.67 11.97 -5.18
C PRO A 705 -18.05 11.19 -6.43
N PHE A 706 -19.31 11.32 -6.86
CA PHE A 706 -19.80 10.76 -8.12
C PHE A 706 -20.79 11.71 -8.82
N GLY A 707 -21.04 11.47 -10.08
CA GLY A 707 -21.98 12.25 -10.84
C GLY A 707 -22.55 11.46 -12.02
N ALA A 708 -23.69 11.89 -12.56
CA ALA A 708 -24.27 11.28 -13.73
C ALA A 708 -23.32 11.43 -14.91
N PRO A 709 -23.11 10.36 -15.71
CA PRO A 709 -22.35 10.43 -16.94
C PRO A 709 -23.04 11.42 -17.91
N ARG A 710 -22.25 12.09 -18.75
CA ARG A 710 -22.72 13.00 -19.79
C ARG A 710 -23.46 14.27 -19.33
N THR A 711 -23.40 14.65 -18.06
CA THR A 711 -23.86 15.94 -17.61
C THR A 711 -22.94 17.05 -18.08
N GLN A 712 -23.51 18.18 -18.51
CA GLN A 712 -22.72 19.37 -18.90
C GLN A 712 -21.80 19.79 -17.75
N GLY A 713 -20.50 19.74 -17.98
CA GLY A 713 -19.49 20.10 -16.99
C GLY A 713 -18.88 18.96 -16.19
N GLY A 714 -19.33 17.70 -16.34
CA GLY A 714 -18.72 16.54 -15.65
C GLY A 714 -18.65 16.69 -14.12
N LEU A 715 -19.67 17.34 -13.53
CA LEU A 715 -19.68 17.71 -12.12
C LEU A 715 -19.91 16.49 -11.24
N LEU A 716 -18.92 16.18 -10.39
CA LEU A 716 -19.07 15.21 -9.29
C LEU A 716 -19.92 15.85 -8.17
N ALA A 717 -21.23 15.96 -8.39
CA ALA A 717 -22.15 16.72 -7.55
C ALA A 717 -22.58 15.97 -6.29
N HIS A 718 -22.53 14.64 -6.33
CA HIS A 718 -23.02 13.77 -5.26
C HIS A 718 -21.90 13.08 -4.52
N ARG A 719 -22.18 12.48 -3.36
CA ARG A 719 -21.27 11.62 -2.62
C ARG A 719 -21.92 10.29 -2.32
N ALA A 720 -21.15 9.23 -2.49
CA ALA A 720 -21.54 7.91 -2.06
C ALA A 720 -21.72 7.85 -0.53
N PRO A 721 -22.46 6.88 0.00
CA PRO A 721 -22.47 6.59 1.44
C PRO A 721 -21.08 6.31 1.97
N ALA A 722 -20.88 6.59 3.27
CA ALA A 722 -19.60 6.33 3.93
C ALA A 722 -19.25 4.84 3.90
N TYR A 723 -18.00 4.53 3.53
CA TYR A 723 -17.45 3.20 3.59
C TYR A 723 -17.21 2.77 5.04
N LYS A 724 -17.66 1.57 5.40
CA LYS A 724 -17.57 1.03 6.76
C LYS A 724 -17.25 -0.44 6.70
N ARG A 725 -16.16 -0.87 7.33
CA ARG A 725 -15.79 -2.28 7.33
C ARG A 725 -15.12 -2.67 8.63
N VAL A 726 -15.43 -3.86 9.11
CA VAL A 726 -14.77 -4.49 10.25
C VAL A 726 -14.42 -5.92 9.87
N ASP A 727 -13.13 -6.22 9.93
CA ASP A 727 -12.56 -7.55 9.71
C ASP A 727 -11.93 -8.05 11.02
N VAL A 728 -12.17 -9.31 11.35
CA VAL A 728 -11.63 -9.95 12.57
C VAL A 728 -10.89 -11.21 12.16
N GLY A 729 -9.66 -11.35 12.63
CA GLY A 729 -8.85 -12.55 12.49
C GLY A 729 -8.59 -13.20 13.84
N MET A 730 -8.70 -14.50 13.93
CA MET A 730 -8.31 -15.30 15.08
C MET A 730 -7.28 -16.33 14.62
N SER A 731 -6.15 -16.43 15.31
CA SER A 731 -5.10 -17.39 14.98
C SER A 731 -4.70 -18.18 16.20
N TYR A 732 -4.67 -19.50 16.05
CA TYR A 732 -4.19 -20.44 17.07
C TYR A 732 -2.84 -21.00 16.66
N ARG A 733 -1.83 -20.85 17.51
CA ARG A 733 -0.49 -21.38 17.31
C ARG A 733 -0.41 -22.83 17.82
N ILE A 734 -0.49 -23.76 16.90
CA ILE A 734 -0.45 -25.21 17.18
C ILE A 734 0.97 -25.61 17.62
N ILE A 735 1.99 -25.19 16.85
CA ILE A 735 3.41 -25.46 17.10
C ILE A 735 4.13 -24.14 17.27
N SER A 736 5.01 -24.03 18.26
CA SER A 736 5.85 -22.86 18.55
C SER A 736 7.29 -23.26 18.74
N SER A 737 8.19 -22.58 18.06
CA SER A 737 9.64 -22.69 18.29
C SER A 737 10.08 -22.11 19.65
N ASP A 738 9.24 -21.25 20.28
CA ASP A 738 9.54 -20.65 21.59
C ASP A 738 9.32 -21.62 22.76
N ALA A 739 8.67 -22.77 22.47
CA ALA A 739 8.42 -23.84 23.47
C ALA A 739 9.62 -24.76 23.68
N VAL A 740 10.84 -24.28 23.45
CA VAL A 740 12.06 -25.06 23.77
C VAL A 740 12.17 -25.19 25.28
N ARG A 741 11.79 -26.35 25.80
CA ARG A 741 12.14 -26.77 27.16
C ARG A 741 13.67 -26.75 27.30
N ILE A 742 14.14 -26.01 28.27
CA ILE A 742 15.56 -25.94 28.66
C ILE A 742 16.08 -27.38 28.85
N GLY A 743 16.93 -27.84 27.93
CA GLY A 743 17.64 -29.10 28.05
C GLY A 743 17.49 -30.15 26.94
N LYS A 744 16.53 -30.04 26.03
CA LYS A 744 16.45 -30.92 24.88
C LYS A 744 16.37 -30.12 23.56
N ARG A 745 17.45 -30.21 22.80
CA ARG A 745 17.53 -29.69 21.43
C ARG A 745 16.72 -30.63 20.53
N GLU A 746 15.39 -30.56 20.61
CA GLU A 746 14.55 -31.26 19.62
C GLU A 746 14.71 -30.54 18.29
N ARG A 747 15.33 -31.21 17.32
CA ARG A 747 15.32 -30.82 15.91
C ARG A 747 13.93 -31.12 15.35
N ARG A 748 12.96 -30.25 15.62
CA ARG A 748 11.67 -30.34 14.94
C ARG A 748 11.82 -29.81 13.53
N ALA A 749 11.35 -30.55 12.55
CA ALA A 749 11.29 -30.12 11.16
C ALA A 749 10.38 -28.87 11.01
N VAL A 750 9.25 -28.84 11.74
CA VAL A 750 8.32 -27.70 11.77
C VAL A 750 8.65 -26.80 12.97
N LYS A 751 8.99 -25.53 12.70
CA LYS A 751 9.26 -24.51 13.74
C LYS A 751 7.97 -23.91 14.28
N ASN A 752 7.09 -23.46 13.39
CA ASN A 752 5.85 -22.82 13.76
C ASN A 752 4.70 -23.32 12.87
N MET A 753 3.52 -23.44 13.45
CA MET A 753 2.31 -23.80 12.72
C MET A 753 1.13 -23.05 13.33
N TRP A 754 0.36 -22.36 12.49
CA TRP A 754 -0.82 -21.60 12.90
C TRP A 754 -2.04 -22.04 12.10
N LEU A 755 -3.16 -22.12 12.80
CA LEU A 755 -4.49 -22.21 12.21
C LEU A 755 -5.18 -20.86 12.44
N GLY A 756 -5.63 -20.21 11.37
CA GLY A 756 -6.30 -18.91 11.39
C GLY A 756 -7.72 -19.00 10.87
N LEU A 757 -8.62 -18.24 11.48
CA LEU A 757 -9.98 -18.01 11.02
C LEU A 757 -10.17 -16.50 10.88
N ASP A 758 -10.44 -16.04 9.66
CA ASP A 758 -10.69 -14.64 9.37
C ASP A 758 -12.16 -14.44 9.00
N ALA A 759 -12.82 -13.44 9.57
CA ALA A 759 -14.16 -13.01 9.23
C ALA A 759 -14.08 -11.60 8.61
N PHE A 760 -14.36 -11.50 7.33
CA PHE A 760 -14.37 -10.23 6.59
C PHE A 760 -15.76 -9.64 6.58
N ASN A 761 -15.82 -8.29 6.64
CA ASN A 761 -17.06 -7.52 6.72
C ASN A 761 -18.03 -8.10 7.77
N LEU A 762 -17.54 -8.28 8.99
CA LEU A 762 -18.26 -8.94 10.09
C LEU A 762 -19.65 -8.34 10.32
N LEU A 763 -19.80 -7.03 10.15
CA LEU A 763 -21.05 -6.30 10.34
C LEU A 763 -22.03 -6.49 9.18
N GLY A 764 -21.60 -7.06 8.04
CA GLY A 764 -22.42 -7.29 6.85
C GLY A 764 -22.92 -6.00 6.21
N ILE A 765 -22.11 -4.95 6.20
CA ILE A 765 -22.47 -3.64 5.63
C ILE A 765 -22.30 -3.69 4.12
N SER A 766 -23.34 -3.30 3.39
CA SER A 766 -23.31 -3.14 1.93
C SER A 766 -22.60 -1.82 1.58
N ASN A 767 -21.31 -1.90 1.28
CA ASN A 767 -20.52 -0.75 0.85
C ASN A 767 -20.65 -0.53 -0.65
N VAL A 768 -20.84 0.71 -1.07
CA VAL A 768 -20.96 1.05 -2.50
C VAL A 768 -19.58 1.22 -3.12
N ASN A 769 -19.30 0.47 -4.19
CA ASN A 769 -18.08 0.59 -4.99
C ASN A 769 -18.21 1.67 -6.07
N SER A 770 -19.33 1.62 -6.81
CA SER A 770 -19.63 2.51 -7.93
C SER A 770 -21.15 2.57 -8.14
N TYR A 771 -21.58 3.39 -9.08
CA TYR A 771 -22.96 3.45 -9.50
C TYR A 771 -23.07 3.06 -10.96
N TYR A 772 -24.09 2.27 -11.26
CA TYR A 772 -24.56 2.00 -12.61
C TYR A 772 -25.73 2.93 -12.91
N TRP A 773 -25.68 3.69 -13.99
CA TRP A 773 -26.71 4.63 -14.33
C TRP A 773 -27.69 4.01 -15.31
N VAL A 774 -28.95 4.04 -15.00
CA VAL A 774 -30.05 3.60 -15.88
C VAL A 774 -31.05 4.72 -16.02
N THR A 775 -31.73 4.73 -17.15
CA THR A 775 -32.75 5.73 -17.46
C THR A 775 -34.06 4.99 -17.69
N ASP A 776 -35.14 5.48 -17.14
CA ASP A 776 -36.49 4.96 -17.37
C ASP A 776 -37.12 5.55 -18.63
N ILE A 777 -38.32 5.05 -19.00
CA ILE A 777 -39.09 5.52 -20.16
C ILE A 777 -39.45 7.00 -20.10
N SER A 778 -39.46 7.61 -18.92
CA SER A 778 -39.69 9.03 -18.70
C SER A 778 -38.42 9.88 -18.78
N ASN A 779 -37.28 9.28 -19.14
CA ASN A 779 -35.95 9.90 -19.18
C ASN A 779 -35.42 10.34 -17.79
N THR A 780 -35.93 9.69 -16.72
CA THR A 780 -35.39 9.91 -15.37
C THR A 780 -34.20 9.02 -15.14
N GLN A 781 -33.07 9.60 -14.71
CA GLN A 781 -31.83 8.87 -14.46
C GLN A 781 -31.77 8.36 -13.01
N TYR A 782 -31.47 7.09 -12.84
CA TYR A 782 -31.29 6.44 -11.55
C TYR A 782 -29.87 5.96 -11.37
N ALA A 783 -29.28 6.26 -10.21
CA ALA A 783 -27.98 5.76 -9.80
C ALA A 783 -28.15 4.44 -9.06
N VAL A 784 -28.00 3.30 -9.73
CA VAL A 784 -28.10 1.97 -9.13
C VAL A 784 -26.76 1.63 -8.47
N PRO A 785 -26.70 1.40 -7.15
CA PRO A 785 -25.45 1.10 -6.48
C PRO A 785 -24.91 -0.26 -6.87
N ASN A 786 -23.59 -0.36 -7.07
CA ASN A 786 -22.87 -1.59 -7.20
C ASN A 786 -22.14 -1.86 -5.89
N TYR A 787 -22.60 -2.87 -5.13
CA TYR A 787 -22.10 -3.17 -3.82
C TYR A 787 -20.85 -4.06 -3.86
N LEU A 788 -19.99 -3.86 -2.88
CA LEU A 788 -18.82 -4.68 -2.60
C LEU A 788 -19.22 -5.99 -1.90
N THR A 789 -18.22 -6.80 -1.52
CA THR A 789 -18.45 -8.13 -0.96
C THR A 789 -19.23 -8.08 0.36
N GLY A 790 -20.11 -9.05 0.52
CA GLY A 790 -20.84 -9.31 1.76
C GLY A 790 -19.94 -9.89 2.86
N ARG A 791 -20.54 -10.53 3.86
CA ARG A 791 -19.83 -11.21 4.94
C ARG A 791 -19.18 -12.49 4.43
N LEU A 792 -17.86 -12.68 4.73
CA LEU A 792 -17.09 -13.82 4.29
C LEU A 792 -16.27 -14.40 5.44
N ILE A 793 -16.06 -15.72 5.43
CA ILE A 793 -15.22 -16.44 6.37
C ILE A 793 -14.08 -17.10 5.60
N ASN A 794 -12.85 -16.99 6.11
CA ASN A 794 -11.66 -17.60 5.51
C ASN A 794 -10.92 -18.44 6.57
N LEU A 795 -10.66 -19.68 6.24
CA LEU A 795 -9.82 -20.58 7.05
C LEU A 795 -8.41 -20.59 6.45
N ARG A 796 -7.40 -20.42 7.29
CA ARG A 796 -5.99 -20.33 6.89
C ARG A 796 -5.12 -21.25 7.73
N LEU A 797 -4.28 -22.04 7.10
CA LEU A 797 -3.20 -22.81 7.71
C LEU A 797 -1.86 -22.25 7.25
N SER A 798 -0.94 -21.97 8.18
CA SER A 798 0.42 -21.49 7.88
C SER A 798 1.45 -22.33 8.62
N ILE A 799 2.52 -22.70 7.93
CA ILE A 799 3.59 -23.57 8.44
C ILE A 799 4.94 -22.93 8.14
N GLU A 800 5.86 -22.97 9.11
CA GLU A 800 7.27 -22.55 8.98
C GLU A 800 8.21 -23.67 9.39
N PHE A 801 9.28 -23.88 8.57
CA PHE A 801 10.28 -24.92 8.76
C PHE A 801 11.65 -24.33 9.14
#